data_c87c517ca9e32c83a0c8dafd5ef034c0
#
_entry.id   c87c517ca9e32c83a0c8dafd5ef034c0
#
_cell.length_a   1.000
_cell.length_b   1.000
_cell.length_c   1.000
_cell.angle_alpha   90.00
_cell.angle_beta   90.00
_cell.angle_gamma   90.00
#
_symmetry.space_group_name_H-M   'P 1'
#
loop_
_entity.id
_entity.type
_entity.pdbx_description
1 polymer ?
#
loop_
_entity_poly.entity_id
_entity_poly.type
_entity_poly.pdbx_seq_one_letter_code
_entity_poly.pdbx_strand_id
1 'polypeptide(L)'
;MSDGNRPLMLGLAAVLAAIAAVWIPALFGGFVYDDHLLILANPGVSSWSHLGDALGSGMWGFLDADEAAHLGYWRPLASLLLLAVNVSTNTSALAFHCTSLALHLAACALVFALARDLRLPLVPALLVTLLFGVHPVHVESVAWISAINDPLYAIFALQALRCWVRWRDAGSAGTPWSAGVWFLLALLSKELALALIPVLAALDLARGHWRIQPSRAWRPLLGALLVWYLARVLVFESPEAGLLRQTSDYGVGALRLAMLRVELLGGYTKLALFPLELRAFHPFQPGLSASDPQFLAVLLLALAAMGAGCWAWVREQRTLAFALFFLPLSTLPALTRVESLGVSPLQERYLYLGVLGPLLAAGWLARARWVQVLLLLVAGLFAVRSIERIPAWSSERAFFERAILESPKSPNARWGMGRVHLEEYRRNSSPDELRAALDQFLIGLDLLLAAQRGDGTIFASRNDHIQTNLGFAWCLLYEAEATGQLGDSGPRVAFEEIAKRYPTNDQAHTGLGASALIVGDIPAAEAAFQRAIELNPRNAEAWHNLGIARISRGDLTASQAAFREALRLRPLHLEDLVWSARIALQLGQREEFNALLASMKQRHPRSSAAWVLEATERAQAQQYEAALALVDRALDIDPEDGSALALKGKLHAARKELAQAVFAWQRAAERSPGDFEVHYNLGAALLERGQGGEALPYLLRAYGLRPQNAAGEALRRALLNFPAQSAQTWCELASIDLARGDEPSAGQWVEKALALDPEDGRALTLAGTLYLAKGEARSAEDSLRRARQRLPDDLECRLTLARLLHAQQRVDEARAMLQEVLAITARLGEGRLESMLARRTAQELLEEWSR
;
A
#
# COMPACT_ATOMS: atom_id res chain seq x y z
N MET A 1 39.49 -14.49 -32.44
CA MET A 1 39.34 -13.09 -32.00
C MET A 1 40.65 -12.41 -32.33
N SER A 2 40.65 -11.35 -33.15
CA SER A 2 41.86 -10.59 -33.49
C SER A 2 42.37 -9.86 -32.25
N ASP A 3 43.68 -9.83 -32.00
CA ASP A 3 44.35 -9.17 -30.88
C ASP A 3 43.97 -7.69 -30.65
N GLY A 4 43.47 -7.02 -31.70
CA GLY A 4 43.02 -5.63 -31.61
C GLY A 4 41.75 -5.39 -30.82
N ASN A 5 40.91 -6.38 -30.55
CA ASN A 5 39.65 -6.26 -29.79
C ASN A 5 39.83 -6.59 -28.30
N ARG A 6 40.98 -7.13 -27.88
CA ARG A 6 41.25 -7.56 -26.53
C ARG A 6 41.21 -6.43 -25.48
N PRO A 7 41.85 -5.25 -25.70
CA PRO A 7 41.81 -4.15 -24.74
C PRO A 7 40.38 -3.54 -24.63
N LEU A 8 39.61 -3.53 -25.71
CA LEU A 8 38.24 -3.05 -25.73
C LEU A 8 37.30 -3.93 -24.87
N MET A 9 37.41 -5.24 -25.00
CA MET A 9 36.62 -6.21 -24.23
C MET A 9 36.99 -6.19 -22.74
N LEU A 10 38.31 -6.11 -22.44
CA LEU A 10 38.77 -6.00 -21.06
C LEU A 10 38.31 -4.71 -20.38
N GLY A 11 38.38 -3.57 -21.08
CA GLY A 11 37.91 -2.29 -20.56
C GLY A 11 36.40 -2.29 -20.28
N LEU A 12 35.59 -2.83 -21.20
CA LEU A 12 34.16 -2.98 -20.98
C LEU A 12 33.85 -3.92 -19.82
N ALA A 13 34.51 -5.08 -19.75
CA ALA A 13 34.31 -6.05 -18.66
C ALA A 13 34.63 -5.43 -17.29
N ALA A 14 35.73 -4.66 -17.19
CA ALA A 14 36.09 -3.96 -15.95
C ALA A 14 35.03 -2.92 -15.55
N VAL A 15 34.50 -2.14 -16.50
CA VAL A 15 33.43 -1.17 -16.24
C VAL A 15 32.15 -1.87 -15.81
N LEU A 16 31.75 -2.93 -16.48
CA LEU A 16 30.55 -3.70 -16.10
C LEU A 16 30.70 -4.36 -14.71
N ALA A 17 31.89 -4.86 -14.37
CA ALA A 17 32.18 -5.39 -13.04
C ALA A 17 32.12 -4.31 -11.96
N ALA A 18 32.64 -3.10 -12.23
CA ALA A 18 32.53 -1.96 -11.32
C ALA A 18 31.08 -1.51 -11.13
N ILE A 19 30.28 -1.48 -12.19
CA ILE A 19 28.83 -1.21 -12.11
C ILE A 19 28.14 -2.28 -11.27
N ALA A 20 28.37 -3.57 -11.55
CA ALA A 20 27.77 -4.66 -10.80
C ALA A 20 28.09 -4.57 -9.30
N ALA A 21 29.31 -4.20 -8.93
CA ALA A 21 29.71 -4.05 -7.53
C ALA A 21 28.90 -2.98 -6.79
N VAL A 22 28.52 -1.88 -7.45
CA VAL A 22 27.67 -0.82 -6.88
C VAL A 22 26.25 -1.34 -6.57
N TRP A 23 25.76 -2.27 -7.38
CA TRP A 23 24.38 -2.79 -7.27
C TRP A 23 24.24 -4.09 -6.44
N ILE A 24 25.34 -4.70 -5.98
CA ILE A 24 25.29 -5.89 -5.11
C ILE A 24 24.34 -5.72 -3.91
N PRO A 25 24.31 -4.57 -3.19
CA PRO A 25 23.39 -4.39 -2.06
C PRO A 25 21.91 -4.53 -2.43
N ALA A 26 21.51 -4.22 -3.67
CA ALA A 26 20.14 -4.34 -4.13
C ALA A 26 19.67 -5.81 -4.19
N LEU A 27 20.58 -6.78 -4.31
CA LEU A 27 20.25 -8.21 -4.37
C LEU A 27 19.64 -8.75 -3.07
N PHE A 28 19.85 -8.04 -1.96
CA PHE A 28 19.37 -8.43 -0.64
C PHE A 28 18.05 -7.74 -0.25
N GLY A 29 17.44 -7.02 -1.18
CA GLY A 29 16.12 -6.43 -1.00
C GLY A 29 14.99 -7.46 -1.01
N GLY A 30 13.85 -7.08 -0.38
CA GLY A 30 12.59 -7.81 -0.45
C GLY A 30 11.66 -7.25 -1.53
N PHE A 31 10.40 -7.64 -1.44
CA PHE A 31 9.31 -7.03 -2.23
C PHE A 31 8.87 -5.72 -1.56
N VAL A 32 8.65 -4.68 -2.37
CA VAL A 32 8.36 -3.32 -1.90
C VAL A 32 7.26 -2.68 -2.74
N TYR A 33 6.31 -2.01 -2.09
CA TYR A 33 5.29 -1.17 -2.70
C TYR A 33 4.44 -1.95 -3.72
N ASP A 34 4.47 -1.59 -5.03
CA ASP A 34 3.69 -2.26 -6.09
C ASP A 34 4.07 -3.73 -6.29
N ASP A 35 5.23 -4.20 -5.79
CA ASP A 35 5.65 -5.61 -5.91
C ASP A 35 4.65 -6.55 -5.23
N HIS A 36 4.04 -6.09 -4.11
CA HIS A 36 3.02 -6.86 -3.41
C HIS A 36 1.79 -7.13 -4.28
N LEU A 37 1.35 -6.14 -5.04
CA LEU A 37 0.19 -6.27 -5.94
C LEU A 37 0.57 -6.96 -7.24
N LEU A 38 1.64 -6.51 -7.92
CA LEU A 38 1.99 -6.99 -9.27
C LEU A 38 2.56 -8.40 -9.30
N ILE A 39 3.14 -8.88 -8.17
CA ILE A 39 3.83 -10.18 -8.12
C ILE A 39 3.15 -11.10 -7.13
N LEU A 40 3.01 -10.68 -5.86
CA LEU A 40 2.54 -11.57 -4.80
C LEU A 40 1.02 -11.80 -4.85
N ALA A 41 0.24 -10.76 -5.13
CA ALA A 41 -1.21 -10.82 -5.20
C ALA A 41 -1.76 -11.01 -6.62
N ASN A 42 -0.93 -10.96 -7.67
CA ASN A 42 -1.36 -11.07 -9.06
C ASN A 42 -1.50 -12.54 -9.52
N PRO A 43 -2.73 -13.05 -9.71
CA PRO A 43 -2.93 -14.42 -10.21
C PRO A 43 -2.32 -14.62 -11.60
N GLY A 44 -2.31 -13.58 -12.46
CA GLY A 44 -1.84 -13.62 -13.85
C GLY A 44 -0.34 -13.95 -13.99
N VAL A 45 0.46 -13.82 -12.92
CA VAL A 45 1.88 -14.19 -12.91
C VAL A 45 2.20 -15.39 -12.02
N SER A 46 1.19 -16.08 -11.48
CA SER A 46 1.37 -17.19 -10.52
C SER A 46 1.65 -18.54 -11.17
N SER A 47 1.26 -18.76 -12.42
CA SER A 47 1.39 -20.04 -13.14
C SER A 47 1.46 -19.84 -14.67
N TRP A 48 2.14 -20.73 -15.38
CA TRP A 48 2.15 -20.77 -16.84
C TRP A 48 0.76 -20.95 -17.47
N SER A 49 -0.24 -21.47 -16.74
CA SER A 49 -1.63 -21.52 -17.20
C SER A 49 -2.24 -20.15 -17.49
N HIS A 50 -1.67 -19.09 -16.90
CA HIS A 50 -2.11 -17.69 -17.04
C HIS A 50 -1.30 -16.92 -18.11
N LEU A 51 -0.55 -17.63 -18.98
CA LEU A 51 0.21 -17.00 -20.06
C LEU A 51 -0.69 -16.14 -20.97
N GLY A 52 -1.91 -16.59 -21.23
CA GLY A 52 -2.90 -15.84 -22.01
C GLY A 52 -3.26 -14.51 -21.34
N ASP A 53 -3.48 -14.53 -20.05
CA ASP A 53 -3.80 -13.35 -19.25
C ASP A 53 -2.62 -12.37 -19.20
N ALA A 54 -1.40 -12.87 -19.00
CA ALA A 54 -0.18 -12.06 -18.97
C ALA A 54 0.08 -11.30 -20.28
N LEU A 55 -0.31 -11.86 -21.42
CA LEU A 55 -0.13 -11.27 -22.76
C LEU A 55 -1.35 -10.45 -23.21
N GLY A 56 -2.56 -10.92 -22.89
CA GLY A 56 -3.83 -10.41 -23.39
C GLY A 56 -4.57 -9.44 -22.48
N SER A 57 -4.06 -9.15 -21.28
CA SER A 57 -4.67 -8.20 -20.37
C SER A 57 -3.76 -7.01 -20.05
N GLY A 58 -4.32 -5.94 -19.47
CA GLY A 58 -3.52 -4.86 -18.90
C GLY A 58 -2.67 -5.36 -17.73
N MET A 59 -1.54 -4.71 -17.46
CA MET A 59 -0.62 -5.09 -16.37
C MET A 59 -1.31 -5.09 -14.99
N TRP A 60 -2.37 -4.30 -14.85
CA TRP A 60 -3.24 -4.21 -13.68
C TRP A 60 -4.63 -4.82 -13.91
N GLY A 61 -4.80 -5.61 -14.98
CA GLY A 61 -6.08 -6.20 -15.38
C GLY A 61 -6.67 -7.22 -14.40
N PHE A 62 -5.93 -7.57 -13.35
CA PHE A 62 -6.38 -8.39 -12.24
C PHE A 62 -7.06 -7.58 -11.12
N LEU A 63 -6.95 -6.25 -11.14
CA LEU A 63 -7.71 -5.35 -10.31
C LEU A 63 -9.13 -5.20 -10.87
N ASP A 64 -9.98 -4.45 -10.14
CA ASP A 64 -11.33 -4.10 -10.59
C ASP A 64 -11.34 -3.39 -11.95
N ALA A 65 -12.40 -3.60 -12.71
CA ALA A 65 -12.48 -3.12 -14.09
C ALA A 65 -12.33 -1.59 -14.21
N ASP A 66 -12.86 -0.83 -13.23
CA ASP A 66 -12.74 0.62 -13.19
C ASP A 66 -11.30 1.06 -12.89
N GLU A 67 -10.64 0.40 -11.95
CA GLU A 67 -9.25 0.71 -11.57
C GLU A 67 -8.26 0.28 -12.67
N ALA A 68 -8.46 -0.89 -13.25
CA ALA A 68 -7.67 -1.40 -14.37
C ALA A 68 -7.81 -0.55 -15.63
N ALA A 69 -9.03 -0.10 -15.97
CA ALA A 69 -9.31 0.77 -17.11
C ALA A 69 -8.67 2.16 -16.94
N HIS A 70 -8.62 2.66 -15.70
CA HIS A 70 -7.99 3.93 -15.40
C HIS A 70 -6.47 3.90 -15.54
N LEU A 71 -5.79 2.80 -15.24
CA LEU A 71 -4.34 2.68 -15.31
C LEU A 71 -3.84 2.46 -16.76
N GLY A 72 -4.58 1.69 -17.56
CA GLY A 72 -4.36 1.54 -19.00
C GLY A 72 -2.94 1.12 -19.42
N TYR A 73 -2.16 0.44 -18.57
CA TYR A 73 -0.82 -0.05 -18.90
C TYR A 73 -0.88 -1.45 -19.50
N TRP A 74 -0.48 -1.59 -20.78
CA TRP A 74 -0.33 -2.88 -21.43
C TRP A 74 1.13 -3.12 -21.80
N ARG A 75 1.79 -4.01 -21.07
CA ARG A 75 3.23 -4.30 -21.15
C ARG A 75 3.47 -5.81 -21.22
N PRO A 76 3.04 -6.47 -22.29
CA PRO A 76 3.04 -7.94 -22.34
C PRO A 76 4.42 -8.57 -22.14
N LEU A 77 5.51 -7.94 -22.59
CA LEU A 77 6.86 -8.47 -22.37
C LEU A 77 7.32 -8.32 -20.90
N ALA A 78 6.91 -7.25 -20.22
CA ALA A 78 7.18 -7.10 -18.79
C ALA A 78 6.37 -8.12 -17.98
N SER A 79 5.07 -8.29 -18.27
CA SER A 79 4.22 -9.30 -17.64
C SER A 79 4.74 -10.73 -17.88
N LEU A 80 5.19 -11.03 -19.09
CA LEU A 80 5.82 -12.32 -19.40
C LEU A 80 7.11 -12.55 -18.61
N LEU A 81 7.95 -11.53 -18.49
CA LEU A 81 9.19 -11.61 -17.69
C LEU A 81 8.88 -11.86 -16.22
N LEU A 82 7.91 -11.12 -15.64
CA LEU A 82 7.47 -11.33 -14.27
C LEU A 82 6.94 -12.75 -14.06
N LEU A 83 6.07 -13.23 -14.97
CA LEU A 83 5.56 -14.61 -14.95
C LEU A 83 6.71 -15.63 -15.00
N ALA A 84 7.64 -15.47 -15.93
CA ALA A 84 8.74 -16.40 -16.13
C ALA A 84 9.65 -16.48 -14.90
N VAL A 85 10.03 -15.35 -14.31
CA VAL A 85 10.85 -15.31 -13.10
C VAL A 85 10.08 -15.88 -11.92
N ASN A 86 8.82 -15.45 -11.73
CA ASN A 86 8.01 -15.87 -10.59
C ASN A 86 7.83 -17.39 -10.53
N VAL A 87 7.38 -17.98 -11.64
CA VAL A 87 7.13 -19.42 -11.71
C VAL A 87 8.42 -20.25 -11.66
N SER A 88 9.49 -19.80 -12.34
CA SER A 88 10.75 -20.56 -12.41
C SER A 88 11.52 -20.58 -11.08
N THR A 89 11.28 -19.58 -10.19
CA THR A 89 12.07 -19.41 -8.97
C THR A 89 11.23 -19.50 -7.68
N ASN A 90 9.96 -19.89 -7.80
CA ASN A 90 9.01 -19.96 -6.69
C ASN A 90 8.96 -18.67 -5.86
N THR A 91 8.75 -17.55 -6.54
CA THR A 91 8.57 -16.23 -5.94
C THR A 91 9.81 -15.74 -5.14
N SER A 92 11.00 -15.92 -5.71
CA SER A 92 12.25 -15.48 -5.07
C SER A 92 12.56 -14.02 -5.36
N ALA A 93 12.56 -13.13 -4.37
CA ALA A 93 12.96 -11.72 -4.51
C ALA A 93 14.40 -11.60 -5.07
N LEU A 94 15.34 -12.44 -4.57
CA LEU A 94 16.71 -12.47 -5.07
C LEU A 94 16.77 -12.72 -6.59
N ALA A 95 15.96 -13.63 -7.11
CA ALA A 95 15.94 -13.94 -8.54
C ALA A 95 15.44 -12.75 -9.38
N PHE A 96 14.45 -12.02 -8.88
CA PHE A 96 13.97 -10.79 -9.51
C PHE A 96 15.05 -9.71 -9.52
N HIS A 97 15.72 -9.48 -8.39
CA HIS A 97 16.83 -8.51 -8.31
C HIS A 97 18.01 -8.90 -9.21
N CYS A 98 18.38 -10.19 -9.27
CA CYS A 98 19.38 -10.69 -10.21
C CYS A 98 18.98 -10.42 -11.66
N THR A 99 17.71 -10.60 -11.99
CA THR A 99 17.17 -10.31 -13.33
C THR A 99 17.24 -8.82 -13.65
N SER A 100 16.82 -7.94 -12.72
CA SER A 100 16.91 -6.48 -12.88
C SER A 100 18.35 -6.03 -13.10
N LEU A 101 19.30 -6.56 -12.30
CA LEU A 101 20.73 -6.25 -12.46
C LEU A 101 21.27 -6.74 -13.80
N ALA A 102 20.93 -7.95 -14.22
CA ALA A 102 21.36 -8.49 -15.52
C ALA A 102 20.86 -7.65 -16.70
N LEU A 103 19.60 -7.20 -16.66
CA LEU A 103 19.02 -6.30 -17.64
C LEU A 103 19.72 -4.94 -17.63
N HIS A 104 20.03 -4.40 -16.45
CA HIS A 104 20.75 -3.13 -16.33
C HIS A 104 22.17 -3.22 -16.92
N LEU A 105 22.91 -4.28 -16.63
CA LEU A 105 24.23 -4.52 -17.21
C LEU A 105 24.17 -4.70 -18.73
N ALA A 106 23.14 -5.38 -19.25
CA ALA A 106 22.91 -5.49 -20.69
C ALA A 106 22.63 -4.13 -21.34
N ALA A 107 21.82 -3.29 -20.69
CA ALA A 107 21.57 -1.92 -21.12
C ALA A 107 22.88 -1.09 -21.13
N CYS A 108 23.72 -1.21 -20.09
CA CYS A 108 25.04 -0.57 -20.03
C CYS A 108 25.97 -1.01 -21.18
N ALA A 109 25.99 -2.30 -21.50
CA ALA A 109 26.76 -2.80 -22.64
C ALA A 109 26.26 -2.24 -23.98
N LEU A 110 24.94 -2.05 -24.13
CA LEU A 110 24.36 -1.42 -25.32
C LEU A 110 24.61 0.10 -25.36
N VAL A 111 24.66 0.79 -24.21
CA VAL A 111 25.09 2.20 -24.13
C VAL A 111 26.54 2.32 -24.65
N PHE A 112 27.44 1.46 -24.19
CA PHE A 112 28.82 1.42 -24.72
C PHE A 112 28.82 1.24 -26.23
N ALA A 113 28.09 0.26 -26.72
CA ALA A 113 28.04 -0.05 -28.14
C ALA A 113 27.44 1.11 -28.97
N LEU A 114 26.38 1.79 -28.46
CA LEU A 114 25.79 2.96 -29.09
C LEU A 114 26.78 4.14 -29.10
N ALA A 115 27.48 4.40 -27.99
CA ALA A 115 28.52 5.45 -27.90
C ALA A 115 29.63 5.22 -28.95
N ARG A 116 30.02 3.97 -29.19
CA ARG A 116 30.96 3.58 -30.24
C ARG A 116 30.38 3.75 -31.64
N ASP A 117 29.13 3.36 -31.87
CA ASP A 117 28.40 3.59 -33.12
C ASP A 117 28.23 5.09 -33.44
N LEU A 118 28.13 5.95 -32.37
CA LEU A 118 28.15 7.42 -32.48
C LEU A 118 29.58 8.02 -32.59
N ARG A 119 30.61 7.17 -32.75
CA ARG A 119 32.02 7.53 -32.96
C ARG A 119 32.70 8.20 -31.78
N LEU A 120 32.26 7.99 -30.54
CA LEU A 120 33.01 8.39 -29.35
C LEU A 120 34.30 7.54 -29.28
N PRO A 121 35.45 8.15 -28.89
CA PRO A 121 36.70 7.41 -28.59
C PRO A 121 36.46 6.38 -27.45
N LEU A 122 37.36 5.41 -27.29
CA LEU A 122 37.19 4.29 -26.34
C LEU A 122 37.01 4.77 -24.89
N VAL A 123 37.91 5.61 -24.39
CA VAL A 123 37.86 6.10 -23.00
C VAL A 123 36.58 6.90 -22.74
N PRO A 124 36.20 7.92 -23.54
CA PRO A 124 34.89 8.58 -23.42
C PRO A 124 33.70 7.62 -23.45
N ALA A 125 33.68 6.62 -24.32
CA ALA A 125 32.60 5.66 -24.37
C ALA A 125 32.51 4.82 -23.10
N LEU A 126 33.64 4.39 -22.51
CA LEU A 126 33.69 3.68 -21.24
C LEU A 126 33.21 4.56 -20.08
N LEU A 127 33.59 5.85 -20.07
CA LEU A 127 33.14 6.82 -19.05
C LEU A 127 31.63 7.07 -19.13
N VAL A 128 31.07 7.24 -20.33
CA VAL A 128 29.61 7.35 -20.52
C VAL A 128 28.90 6.11 -19.99
N THR A 129 29.43 4.91 -20.26
CA THR A 129 28.89 3.65 -19.77
C THR A 129 28.95 3.55 -18.25
N LEU A 130 30.09 3.90 -17.65
CA LEU A 130 30.25 3.89 -16.20
C LEU A 130 29.27 4.88 -15.54
N LEU A 131 29.22 6.12 -16.01
CA LEU A 131 28.32 7.14 -15.49
C LEU A 131 26.85 6.73 -15.62
N PHE A 132 26.46 6.16 -16.75
CA PHE A 132 25.13 5.61 -16.94
C PHE A 132 24.86 4.49 -15.93
N GLY A 133 25.78 3.53 -15.81
CA GLY A 133 25.58 2.36 -14.97
C GLY A 133 25.54 2.64 -13.48
N VAL A 134 26.20 3.71 -13.01
CA VAL A 134 26.19 4.07 -11.58
C VAL A 134 25.32 5.30 -11.27
N HIS A 135 24.51 5.77 -12.23
CA HIS A 135 23.71 6.98 -12.05
C HIS A 135 22.65 6.79 -10.98
N PRO A 136 22.57 7.67 -9.95
CA PRO A 136 21.67 7.49 -8.81
C PRO A 136 20.17 7.46 -9.16
N VAL A 137 19.77 8.09 -10.26
CA VAL A 137 18.41 8.05 -10.80
C VAL A 137 17.96 6.62 -11.14
N HIS A 138 18.90 5.71 -11.41
CA HIS A 138 18.59 4.32 -11.75
C HIS A 138 18.24 3.45 -10.52
N VAL A 139 18.41 3.97 -9.27
CA VAL A 139 18.12 3.19 -8.07
C VAL A 139 16.66 2.75 -8.05
N GLU A 140 15.71 3.62 -8.37
CA GLU A 140 14.29 3.25 -8.50
C GLU A 140 14.08 2.14 -9.55
N SER A 141 14.76 2.20 -10.70
CA SER A 141 14.55 1.25 -11.81
C SER A 141 15.29 -0.09 -11.64
N VAL A 142 16.28 -0.19 -10.76
CA VAL A 142 17.11 -1.39 -10.57
C VAL A 142 16.84 -2.08 -9.25
N ALA A 143 16.65 -1.31 -8.16
CA ALA A 143 16.41 -1.86 -6.84
C ALA A 143 14.93 -2.19 -6.60
N TRP A 144 13.99 -1.53 -7.28
CA TRP A 144 12.56 -1.83 -7.21
C TRP A 144 12.16 -2.84 -8.29
N ILE A 145 11.64 -4.01 -7.89
CA ILE A 145 11.34 -5.13 -8.81
C ILE A 145 10.29 -4.76 -9.85
N SER A 146 9.21 -4.07 -9.47
CA SER A 146 8.14 -3.66 -10.40
C SER A 146 8.60 -2.71 -11.50
N ALA A 147 9.76 -2.06 -11.31
CA ALA A 147 10.37 -1.20 -12.30
C ALA A 147 11.24 -1.96 -13.32
N ILE A 148 11.29 -3.29 -13.31
CA ILE A 148 12.05 -4.16 -14.24
C ILE A 148 11.77 -3.87 -15.72
N ASN A 149 10.60 -3.29 -16.01
CA ASN A 149 10.24 -2.83 -17.37
C ASN A 149 11.14 -1.68 -17.87
N ASP A 150 11.83 -0.92 -17.00
CA ASP A 150 12.72 0.19 -17.40
C ASP A 150 14.00 -0.30 -18.08
N PRO A 151 14.82 -1.15 -17.46
CA PRO A 151 15.97 -1.71 -18.15
C PRO A 151 15.56 -2.60 -19.34
N LEU A 152 14.40 -3.28 -19.26
CA LEU A 152 13.92 -4.12 -20.36
C LEU A 152 13.63 -3.30 -21.64
N TYR A 153 12.80 -2.24 -21.52
CA TYR A 153 12.52 -1.40 -22.68
C TYR A 153 13.77 -0.68 -23.20
N ALA A 154 14.67 -0.27 -22.29
CA ALA A 154 15.89 0.43 -22.66
C ALA A 154 16.82 -0.44 -23.53
N ILE A 155 16.93 -1.74 -23.24
CA ILE A 155 17.68 -2.69 -24.10
C ILE A 155 17.14 -2.65 -25.53
N PHE A 156 15.84 -2.79 -25.71
CA PHE A 156 15.22 -2.79 -27.03
C PHE A 156 15.30 -1.42 -27.72
N ALA A 157 15.12 -0.33 -26.96
CA ALA A 157 15.25 1.03 -27.45
C ALA A 157 16.67 1.35 -27.93
N LEU A 158 17.69 0.99 -27.13
CA LEU A 158 19.09 1.16 -27.49
C LEU A 158 19.46 0.34 -28.72
N GLN A 159 18.93 -0.88 -28.83
CA GLN A 159 19.17 -1.73 -29.99
C GLN A 159 18.50 -1.17 -31.27
N ALA A 160 17.27 -0.63 -31.15
CA ALA A 160 16.61 0.07 -32.25
C ALA A 160 17.43 1.27 -32.72
N LEU A 161 17.92 2.12 -31.80
CA LEU A 161 18.83 3.25 -32.10
C LEU A 161 20.10 2.79 -32.81
N ARG A 162 20.75 1.73 -32.33
CA ARG A 162 21.97 1.19 -32.93
C ARG A 162 21.73 0.65 -34.34
N CYS A 163 20.63 -0.11 -34.52
CA CYS A 163 20.26 -0.59 -35.85
C CYS A 163 20.02 0.56 -36.83
N TRP A 164 19.35 1.63 -36.35
CA TRP A 164 19.13 2.84 -37.15
C TRP A 164 20.42 3.55 -37.52
N VAL A 165 21.32 3.80 -36.56
CA VAL A 165 22.63 4.42 -36.79
C VAL A 165 23.43 3.63 -37.82
N ARG A 166 23.54 2.30 -37.65
CA ARG A 166 24.33 1.44 -38.53
C ARG A 166 23.73 1.35 -39.94
N TRP A 167 22.40 1.32 -40.04
CA TRP A 167 21.72 1.38 -41.33
C TRP A 167 21.99 2.70 -42.05
N ARG A 168 22.01 3.81 -41.36
CA ARG A 168 22.38 5.12 -41.91
C ARG A 168 23.86 5.17 -42.35
N ASP A 169 24.75 4.65 -41.53
CA ASP A 169 26.17 4.61 -41.82
C ASP A 169 26.52 3.67 -43.02
N ALA A 170 25.71 2.65 -43.21
CA ALA A 170 25.81 1.73 -44.38
C ALA A 170 25.18 2.31 -45.68
N GLY A 171 24.92 3.61 -45.74
CA GLY A 171 24.37 4.29 -46.90
C GLY A 171 22.86 4.13 -47.13
N SER A 172 22.11 3.66 -46.12
CA SER A 172 20.64 3.55 -46.11
C SER A 172 20.08 2.63 -47.23
N ALA A 173 20.84 1.62 -47.61
CA ALA A 173 20.36 0.60 -48.54
C ALA A 173 19.23 -0.22 -47.91
N GLY A 174 18.13 -0.41 -48.66
CA GLY A 174 16.95 -1.14 -48.15
C GLY A 174 16.16 -0.42 -47.08
N THR A 175 15.35 -1.18 -46.35
CA THR A 175 14.44 -0.73 -45.31
C THR A 175 14.95 -1.20 -43.93
N PRO A 176 15.00 -0.37 -42.89
CA PRO A 176 15.55 -0.76 -41.57
C PRO A 176 14.57 -1.60 -40.76
N TRP A 177 14.18 -2.79 -41.22
CA TRP A 177 13.23 -3.66 -40.54
C TRP A 177 13.68 -4.07 -39.14
N SER A 178 15.00 -4.27 -38.94
CA SER A 178 15.53 -4.61 -37.61
C SER A 178 15.29 -3.50 -36.58
N ALA A 179 15.39 -2.22 -36.99
CA ALA A 179 15.05 -1.12 -36.10
C ALA A 179 13.56 -1.10 -35.74
N GLY A 180 12.68 -1.41 -36.71
CA GLY A 180 11.23 -1.55 -36.47
C GLY A 180 10.87 -2.68 -35.51
N VAL A 181 11.51 -3.84 -35.64
CA VAL A 181 11.31 -4.99 -34.74
C VAL A 181 11.74 -4.63 -33.32
N TRP A 182 12.94 -4.07 -33.14
CA TRP A 182 13.40 -3.65 -31.82
C TRP A 182 12.55 -2.52 -31.20
N PHE A 183 12.04 -1.63 -32.05
CA PHE A 183 11.08 -0.61 -31.60
C PHE A 183 9.76 -1.21 -31.14
N LEU A 184 9.21 -2.22 -31.85
CA LEU A 184 8.01 -2.95 -31.41
C LEU A 184 8.23 -3.62 -30.05
N LEU A 185 9.37 -4.31 -29.85
CA LEU A 185 9.69 -4.96 -28.59
C LEU A 185 9.83 -3.92 -27.45
N ALA A 186 10.37 -2.73 -27.74
CA ALA A 186 10.42 -1.64 -26.77
C ALA A 186 9.01 -1.15 -26.39
N LEU A 187 8.10 -0.97 -27.36
CA LEU A 187 6.68 -0.60 -27.12
C LEU A 187 5.91 -1.65 -26.32
N LEU A 188 6.16 -2.93 -26.59
CA LEU A 188 5.56 -4.05 -25.84
C LEU A 188 6.12 -4.18 -24.41
N SER A 189 7.22 -3.49 -24.10
CA SER A 189 7.82 -3.45 -22.77
C SER A 189 7.39 -2.21 -21.96
N LYS A 190 7.34 -1.04 -22.60
CA LYS A 190 6.93 0.22 -21.94
C LYS A 190 6.52 1.28 -22.96
N GLU A 191 5.46 2.03 -22.70
CA GLU A 191 4.91 3.08 -23.57
C GLU A 191 5.88 4.26 -23.77
N LEU A 192 6.84 4.45 -22.88
CA LEU A 192 7.90 5.46 -23.01
C LEU A 192 8.72 5.26 -24.30
N ALA A 193 8.72 4.07 -24.89
CA ALA A 193 9.35 3.82 -26.18
C ALA A 193 8.80 4.67 -27.33
N LEU A 194 7.59 5.24 -27.22
CA LEU A 194 7.05 6.22 -28.16
C LEU A 194 8.02 7.41 -28.39
N ALA A 195 8.83 7.75 -27.39
CA ALA A 195 9.87 8.77 -27.48
C ALA A 195 10.94 8.48 -28.54
N LEU A 196 11.10 7.20 -28.96
CA LEU A 196 12.07 6.86 -30.00
C LEU A 196 11.75 7.50 -31.35
N ILE A 197 10.48 7.77 -31.65
CA ILE A 197 10.10 8.43 -32.90
C ILE A 197 10.76 9.81 -33.04
N PRO A 198 10.51 10.78 -32.12
CA PRO A 198 11.17 12.08 -32.20
C PRO A 198 12.69 12.00 -31.96
N VAL A 199 13.17 11.04 -31.15
CA VAL A 199 14.61 10.82 -30.94
C VAL A 199 15.31 10.39 -32.22
N LEU A 200 14.75 9.45 -32.99
CA LEU A 200 15.28 9.02 -34.29
C LEU A 200 15.22 10.12 -35.35
N ALA A 201 14.14 10.93 -35.34
CA ALA A 201 14.02 12.10 -36.20
C ALA A 201 15.12 13.13 -35.89
N ALA A 202 15.38 13.42 -34.60
CA ALA A 202 16.46 14.31 -34.18
C ALA A 202 17.86 13.76 -34.57
N LEU A 203 18.05 12.44 -34.46
CA LEU A 203 19.28 11.79 -34.87
C LEU A 203 19.53 11.95 -36.37
N ASP A 204 18.48 11.72 -37.20
CA ASP A 204 18.55 11.90 -38.65
C ASP A 204 18.82 13.37 -39.00
N LEU A 205 18.11 14.31 -38.36
CA LEU A 205 18.33 15.74 -38.57
C LEU A 205 19.77 16.15 -38.19
N ALA A 206 20.26 15.71 -37.05
CA ALA A 206 21.61 15.98 -36.59
C ALA A 206 22.68 15.44 -37.56
N ARG A 207 22.41 14.34 -38.25
CA ARG A 207 23.30 13.71 -39.23
C ARG A 207 23.12 14.21 -40.65
N GLY A 208 22.18 15.13 -40.91
CA GLY A 208 21.92 15.71 -42.26
C GLY A 208 21.17 14.77 -43.20
N HIS A 209 20.53 13.72 -42.68
CA HIS A 209 19.86 12.72 -43.51
C HIS A 209 18.37 13.04 -43.83
N TRP A 210 17.89 14.22 -43.48
CA TRP A 210 16.47 14.58 -43.63
C TRP A 210 15.97 14.65 -45.09
N ARG A 211 16.92 14.71 -46.09
CA ARG A 211 16.61 14.74 -47.52
C ARG A 211 16.49 13.39 -48.19
N ILE A 212 16.80 12.27 -47.48
CA ILE A 212 16.87 10.93 -48.07
C ILE A 212 15.56 10.20 -47.79
N GLN A 213 14.71 10.08 -48.84
CA GLN A 213 13.48 9.23 -48.89
C GLN A 213 12.85 8.88 -47.54
N PRO A 214 12.19 9.83 -46.84
CA PRO A 214 11.68 9.59 -45.48
C PRO A 214 10.68 8.44 -45.44
N SER A 215 9.91 8.20 -46.53
CA SER A 215 8.86 7.19 -46.54
C SER A 215 9.33 5.74 -46.37
N ARG A 216 10.51 5.35 -46.88
CA ARG A 216 11.02 3.96 -46.74
C ARG A 216 11.62 3.73 -45.36
N ALA A 217 12.33 4.71 -44.82
CA ALA A 217 12.95 4.61 -43.52
C ALA A 217 11.93 4.40 -42.39
N TRP A 218 10.83 5.14 -42.44
CA TRP A 218 9.84 5.20 -41.36
C TRP A 218 8.80 4.07 -41.41
N ARG A 219 8.64 3.33 -42.56
CA ARG A 219 7.66 2.25 -42.70
C ARG A 219 7.71 1.19 -41.60
N PRO A 220 8.89 0.68 -41.16
CA PRO A 220 8.96 -0.32 -40.11
C PRO A 220 8.53 0.21 -38.75
N LEU A 221 8.88 1.48 -38.47
CA LEU A 221 8.49 2.12 -37.22
C LEU A 221 6.99 2.41 -37.17
N LEU A 222 6.41 2.92 -38.26
CA LEU A 222 4.96 3.15 -38.38
C LEU A 222 4.20 1.82 -38.36
N GLY A 223 4.73 0.76 -39.00
CA GLY A 223 4.16 -0.58 -38.92
C GLY A 223 4.18 -1.14 -37.50
N ALA A 224 5.29 -0.99 -36.76
CA ALA A 224 5.42 -1.39 -35.36
C ALA A 224 4.44 -0.62 -34.46
N LEU A 225 4.30 0.69 -34.68
CA LEU A 225 3.35 1.54 -33.95
C LEU A 225 1.90 1.11 -34.21
N LEU A 226 1.57 0.83 -35.49
CA LEU A 226 0.23 0.36 -35.87
C LEU A 226 -0.08 -1.01 -35.23
N VAL A 227 0.84 -1.96 -35.29
CA VAL A 227 0.67 -3.28 -34.66
C VAL A 227 0.46 -3.15 -33.16
N TRP A 228 1.29 -2.36 -32.49
CA TRP A 228 1.15 -2.10 -31.04
C TRP A 228 -0.19 -1.43 -30.72
N TYR A 229 -0.60 -0.41 -31.51
CA TYR A 229 -1.86 0.29 -31.29
C TYR A 229 -3.08 -0.63 -31.47
N LEU A 230 -3.11 -1.40 -32.57
CA LEU A 230 -4.20 -2.35 -32.84
C LEU A 230 -4.30 -3.43 -31.76
N ALA A 231 -3.16 -4.01 -31.36
CA ALA A 231 -3.14 -4.98 -30.28
C ALA A 231 -3.66 -4.40 -28.96
N ARG A 232 -3.31 -3.15 -28.66
CA ARG A 232 -3.79 -2.44 -27.49
C ARG A 232 -5.30 -2.18 -27.53
N VAL A 233 -5.83 -1.77 -28.68
CA VAL A 233 -7.29 -1.60 -28.88
C VAL A 233 -8.04 -2.90 -28.63
N LEU A 234 -7.48 -4.03 -29.09
CA LEU A 234 -8.08 -5.35 -28.84
C LEU A 234 -8.09 -5.75 -27.36
N VAL A 235 -7.03 -5.36 -26.60
CA VAL A 235 -6.91 -5.70 -25.18
C VAL A 235 -7.86 -4.85 -24.31
N PHE A 236 -8.01 -3.58 -24.62
CA PHE A 236 -8.80 -2.66 -23.80
C PHE A 236 -10.22 -2.41 -24.32
N GLU A 237 -10.57 -2.99 -25.48
CA GLU A 237 -11.87 -2.79 -26.15
C GLU A 237 -12.20 -1.29 -26.38
N SER A 238 -11.20 -0.43 -26.29
CA SER A 238 -11.31 1.03 -26.43
C SER A 238 -10.06 1.61 -27.08
N PRO A 239 -10.23 2.45 -28.13
CA PRO A 239 -9.09 3.13 -28.75
C PRO A 239 -8.42 4.16 -27.82
N GLU A 240 -9.13 4.65 -26.81
CA GLU A 240 -8.68 5.74 -25.93
C GLU A 240 -8.12 5.23 -24.59
N ALA A 241 -8.37 3.97 -24.22
CA ALA A 241 -7.98 3.44 -22.94
C ALA A 241 -6.48 3.65 -22.65
N GLY A 242 -6.19 4.44 -21.62
CA GLY A 242 -4.84 4.73 -21.16
C GLY A 242 -3.94 5.57 -22.07
N LEU A 243 -4.40 6.01 -23.27
CA LEU A 243 -3.66 6.94 -24.12
C LEU A 243 -4.15 8.39 -23.95
N LEU A 244 -5.47 8.57 -23.87
CA LEU A 244 -6.12 9.85 -23.67
C LEU A 244 -6.95 9.74 -22.38
N ARG A 245 -6.34 9.98 -21.24
CA ARG A 245 -7.10 10.11 -20.00
C ARG A 245 -7.80 11.47 -20.00
N GLN A 246 -9.06 11.48 -19.58
CA GLN A 246 -9.80 12.73 -19.43
C GLN A 246 -9.06 13.66 -18.46
N THR A 247 -8.80 14.85 -18.93
CA THR A 247 -8.00 15.93 -18.36
C THR A 247 -8.60 16.58 -17.11
N SER A 248 -9.45 15.91 -16.35
CA SER A 248 -10.41 16.63 -15.52
C SER A 248 -10.06 16.83 -14.06
N ASP A 249 -9.09 16.09 -13.50
CA ASP A 249 -8.93 16.11 -12.05
C ASP A 249 -8.22 17.34 -11.48
N TYR A 250 -7.46 18.06 -12.30
CA TYR A 250 -6.72 19.23 -11.80
C TYR A 250 -7.37 20.59 -12.11
N GLY A 251 -8.39 20.64 -12.94
CA GLY A 251 -9.06 21.91 -13.33
C GLY A 251 -8.12 22.97 -13.94
N VAL A 252 -7.01 22.52 -14.55
CA VAL A 252 -5.89 23.38 -14.98
C VAL A 252 -6.10 23.81 -16.42
N GLY A 253 -6.13 25.12 -16.70
CA GLY A 253 -6.20 25.63 -18.08
C GLY A 253 -4.97 25.29 -18.91
N ALA A 254 -5.10 25.28 -20.25
CA ALA A 254 -4.08 24.88 -21.20
C ALA A 254 -2.73 25.62 -21.02
N LEU A 255 -2.75 26.92 -20.70
CA LEU A 255 -1.53 27.70 -20.46
C LEU A 255 -0.79 27.20 -19.22
N ARG A 256 -1.53 26.96 -18.13
CA ARG A 256 -0.95 26.45 -16.88
C ARG A 256 -0.38 25.05 -17.07
N LEU A 257 -1.04 24.22 -17.87
CA LEU A 257 -0.53 22.89 -18.25
C LEU A 257 0.76 22.99 -19.06
N ALA A 258 0.87 23.94 -19.98
CA ALA A 258 2.10 24.17 -20.73
C ALA A 258 3.26 24.61 -19.81
N MET A 259 2.99 25.51 -18.85
CA MET A 259 3.98 25.93 -17.84
C MET A 259 4.43 24.74 -16.98
N LEU A 260 3.49 23.92 -16.53
CA LEU A 260 3.73 22.70 -15.77
C LEU A 260 4.71 21.75 -16.50
N ARG A 261 4.53 21.57 -17.80
CA ARG A 261 5.41 20.73 -18.63
C ARG A 261 6.84 21.29 -18.70
N VAL A 262 6.99 22.63 -18.76
CA VAL A 262 8.31 23.27 -18.72
C VAL A 262 8.98 23.07 -17.36
N GLU A 263 8.25 23.24 -16.27
CA GLU A 263 8.76 23.01 -14.91
C GLU A 263 9.18 21.55 -14.69
N LEU A 264 8.40 20.59 -15.17
CA LEU A 264 8.74 19.18 -15.12
C LEU A 264 10.01 18.87 -15.92
N LEU A 265 10.15 19.44 -17.12
CA LEU A 265 11.39 19.30 -17.90
C LEU A 265 12.59 19.86 -17.14
N GLY A 266 12.41 20.99 -16.42
CA GLY A 266 13.43 21.53 -15.51
C GLY A 266 13.79 20.59 -14.38
N GLY A 267 12.78 20.00 -13.73
CA GLY A 267 12.94 18.98 -12.71
C GLY A 267 13.70 17.74 -13.21
N TYR A 268 13.32 17.21 -14.36
CA TYR A 268 14.04 16.11 -15.01
C TYR A 268 15.47 16.48 -15.38
N THR A 269 15.70 17.71 -15.86
CA THR A 269 17.06 18.19 -16.17
C THR A 269 17.91 18.30 -14.92
N LYS A 270 17.36 18.85 -13.81
CA LYS A 270 18.02 18.92 -12.50
C LYS A 270 18.42 17.53 -12.02
N LEU A 271 17.49 16.56 -12.03
CA LEU A 271 17.76 15.18 -11.60
C LEU A 271 18.79 14.46 -12.48
N ALA A 272 18.78 14.71 -13.79
CA ALA A 272 19.73 14.11 -14.72
C ALA A 272 21.18 14.67 -14.58
N LEU A 273 21.32 15.93 -14.18
CA LEU A 273 22.63 16.58 -14.04
C LEU A 273 23.13 16.56 -12.58
N PHE A 274 22.23 16.72 -11.63
CA PHE A 274 22.50 16.87 -10.21
C PHE A 274 21.58 15.98 -9.38
N PRO A 275 21.79 14.65 -9.37
CA PRO A 275 20.91 13.70 -8.68
C PRO A 275 21.15 13.69 -7.16
N LEU A 276 21.10 14.87 -6.53
CA LEU A 276 21.35 15.04 -5.09
C LEU A 276 20.06 14.87 -4.26
N GLU A 277 18.93 15.34 -4.78
CA GLU A 277 17.63 15.31 -4.14
C GLU A 277 16.73 14.24 -4.78
N LEU A 278 17.05 12.98 -4.53
CA LEU A 278 16.26 11.85 -4.97
C LEU A 278 15.15 11.56 -3.96
N ARG A 279 13.93 11.28 -4.43
CA ARG A 279 12.75 11.07 -3.60
C ARG A 279 11.83 10.03 -4.22
N ALA A 280 11.24 9.16 -3.41
CA ALA A 280 10.22 8.23 -3.89
C ALA A 280 8.95 8.98 -4.36
N PHE A 281 8.58 10.03 -3.63
CA PHE A 281 7.46 10.91 -3.97
C PHE A 281 7.96 12.35 -4.05
N HIS A 282 8.28 12.80 -5.26
CA HIS A 282 8.68 14.19 -5.47
C HIS A 282 7.49 15.12 -5.25
N PRO A 283 7.54 16.03 -4.27
CA PRO A 283 6.52 17.04 -4.13
C PRO A 283 6.57 17.96 -5.35
N PHE A 284 5.50 18.00 -6.10
CA PHE A 284 5.38 18.85 -7.25
C PHE A 284 4.38 19.98 -6.94
N GLN A 285 4.85 21.20 -6.99
CA GLN A 285 4.06 22.39 -6.75
C GLN A 285 3.82 23.12 -8.06
N PRO A 286 2.69 22.89 -8.74
CA PRO A 286 2.38 23.72 -9.88
C PRO A 286 1.72 24.99 -9.34
N GLY A 287 2.30 26.04 -9.45
CA GLY A 287 1.60 27.15 -8.88
C GLY A 287 1.98 28.48 -9.39
N LEU A 288 2.91 28.46 -10.18
CA LEU A 288 3.65 29.67 -10.39
C LEU A 288 3.01 30.48 -11.51
N SER A 289 3.04 31.77 -11.34
CA SER A 289 2.68 32.71 -12.39
C SER A 289 3.77 32.68 -13.45
N ALA A 290 3.45 33.06 -14.68
CA ALA A 290 4.46 33.21 -15.74
C ALA A 290 5.59 34.21 -15.39
N SER A 291 5.44 34.98 -14.33
CA SER A 291 6.44 35.89 -13.79
C SER A 291 7.29 35.27 -12.66
N ASP A 292 7.06 34.01 -12.30
CA ASP A 292 7.85 33.35 -11.25
C ASP A 292 9.32 33.22 -11.67
N PRO A 293 10.27 33.65 -10.80
CA PRO A 293 11.70 33.58 -11.11
C PRO A 293 12.19 32.14 -11.37
N GLN A 294 11.62 31.13 -10.70
CA GLN A 294 12.01 29.74 -10.91
C GLN A 294 11.54 29.24 -12.27
N PHE A 295 10.28 29.53 -12.64
CA PHE A 295 9.75 29.20 -13.96
C PHE A 295 10.58 29.88 -15.06
N LEU A 296 10.85 31.18 -14.93
CA LEU A 296 11.67 31.92 -15.90
C LEU A 296 13.10 31.38 -16.01
N ALA A 297 13.73 31.00 -14.90
CA ALA A 297 15.06 30.40 -14.91
C ALA A 297 15.08 29.06 -15.66
N VAL A 298 14.06 28.19 -15.40
CA VAL A 298 13.91 26.91 -16.11
C VAL A 298 13.65 27.12 -17.60
N LEU A 299 12.76 28.07 -17.95
CA LEU A 299 12.47 28.40 -19.34
C LEU A 299 13.71 28.90 -20.06
N LEU A 300 14.48 29.83 -19.46
CA LEU A 300 15.72 30.34 -20.02
C LEU A 300 16.77 29.22 -20.18
N LEU A 301 16.89 28.32 -19.20
CA LEU A 301 17.79 27.17 -19.30
C LEU A 301 17.38 26.23 -20.44
N ALA A 302 16.11 25.96 -20.60
CA ALA A 302 15.58 25.15 -21.70
C ALA A 302 15.82 25.78 -23.06
N LEU A 303 15.60 27.10 -23.19
CA LEU A 303 15.88 27.87 -24.39
C LEU A 303 17.38 27.91 -24.70
N ALA A 304 18.25 28.08 -23.68
CA ALA A 304 19.69 28.05 -23.83
C ALA A 304 20.19 26.65 -24.28
N ALA A 305 19.66 25.58 -23.70
CA ALA A 305 19.98 24.20 -24.11
C ALA A 305 19.53 23.93 -25.56
N MET A 306 18.35 24.40 -25.95
CA MET A 306 17.84 24.32 -27.32
C MET A 306 18.70 25.13 -28.28
N GLY A 307 19.08 26.37 -27.91
CA GLY A 307 20.01 27.21 -28.68
C GLY A 307 21.37 26.56 -28.84
N ALA A 308 21.91 25.97 -27.78
CA ALA A 308 23.17 25.21 -27.83
C ALA A 308 23.08 23.99 -28.77
N GLY A 309 21.94 23.29 -28.75
CA GLY A 309 21.67 22.18 -29.67
C GLY A 309 21.61 22.63 -31.14
N CYS A 310 20.90 23.72 -31.42
CA CYS A 310 20.86 24.33 -32.75
C CYS A 310 22.24 24.86 -33.20
N TRP A 311 22.98 25.49 -32.31
CA TRP A 311 24.35 25.93 -32.57
C TRP A 311 25.28 24.74 -32.90
N ALA A 312 25.20 23.67 -32.11
CA ALA A 312 25.98 22.46 -32.33
C ALA A 312 25.61 21.83 -33.69
N TRP A 313 24.31 21.84 -34.06
CA TRP A 313 23.85 21.38 -35.34
C TRP A 313 24.41 22.19 -36.51
N VAL A 314 24.34 23.51 -36.42
CA VAL A 314 24.90 24.44 -37.46
C VAL A 314 26.42 24.26 -37.59
N ARG A 315 27.10 24.00 -36.47
CA ARG A 315 28.56 23.74 -36.45
C ARG A 315 28.95 22.32 -36.80
N GLU A 316 28.00 21.52 -37.30
CA GLU A 316 28.19 20.10 -37.65
C GLU A 316 28.69 19.19 -36.52
N GLN A 317 28.51 19.63 -35.24
CA GLN A 317 28.87 18.82 -34.06
C GLN A 317 27.74 17.81 -33.77
N ARG A 318 27.57 16.88 -34.69
CA ARG A 318 26.38 15.99 -34.84
C ARG A 318 26.05 15.21 -33.58
N THR A 319 27.06 14.63 -32.93
CA THR A 319 26.89 13.89 -31.68
C THR A 319 26.44 14.78 -30.54
N LEU A 320 27.02 15.99 -30.43
CA LEU A 320 26.64 16.97 -29.40
C LEU A 320 25.22 17.48 -29.63
N ALA A 321 24.86 17.82 -30.85
CA ALA A 321 23.49 18.25 -31.19
C ALA A 321 22.46 17.18 -30.82
N PHE A 322 22.68 15.93 -31.19
CA PHE A 322 21.84 14.80 -30.82
C PHE A 322 21.72 14.63 -29.29
N ALA A 323 22.86 14.69 -28.59
CA ALA A 323 22.94 14.55 -27.14
C ALA A 323 22.11 15.60 -26.40
N LEU A 324 22.15 16.85 -26.84
CA LEU A 324 21.43 17.98 -26.21
C LEU A 324 19.91 17.89 -26.44
N PHE A 325 19.45 17.35 -27.57
CA PHE A 325 18.01 17.12 -27.82
C PHE A 325 17.49 15.83 -27.24
N PHE A 326 18.35 14.89 -26.83
CA PHE A 326 17.93 13.56 -26.39
C PHE A 326 17.06 13.59 -25.13
N LEU A 327 17.48 14.30 -24.07
CA LEU A 327 16.76 14.37 -22.80
C LEU A 327 15.32 14.89 -22.98
N PRO A 328 15.07 16.09 -23.55
CA PRO A 328 13.70 16.58 -23.69
C PRO A 328 12.83 15.69 -24.60
N LEU A 329 13.39 15.06 -25.62
CA LEU A 329 12.65 14.18 -26.52
C LEU A 329 12.34 12.82 -25.89
N SER A 330 13.29 12.27 -25.11
CA SER A 330 13.08 10.98 -24.43
C SER A 330 12.08 11.06 -23.27
N THR A 331 11.95 12.24 -22.65
CA THR A 331 10.97 12.47 -21.57
C THR A 331 9.59 12.95 -22.08
N LEU A 332 9.45 13.22 -23.38
CA LEU A 332 8.23 13.77 -23.98
C LEU A 332 6.95 12.98 -23.62
N PRO A 333 6.91 11.64 -23.63
CA PRO A 333 5.71 10.91 -23.21
C PRO A 333 5.32 11.17 -21.75
N ALA A 334 6.31 11.33 -20.85
CA ALA A 334 6.04 11.69 -19.46
C ALA A 334 5.52 13.14 -19.34
N LEU A 335 6.05 14.06 -20.13
CA LEU A 335 5.59 15.45 -20.16
C LEU A 335 4.19 15.61 -20.76
N THR A 336 3.81 14.79 -21.73
CA THR A 336 2.47 14.82 -22.34
C THR A 336 1.38 14.20 -21.47
N ARG A 337 1.74 13.33 -20.51
CA ARG A 337 0.82 12.60 -19.63
C ARG A 337 0.82 13.12 -18.19
N VAL A 338 1.25 14.34 -17.98
CA VAL A 338 1.34 14.96 -16.64
C VAL A 338 0.05 14.79 -15.83
N GLU A 339 -1.09 14.93 -16.48
CA GLU A 339 -2.43 14.85 -15.87
C GLU A 339 -2.77 13.45 -15.36
N SER A 340 -2.10 12.40 -15.89
CA SER A 340 -2.33 11.00 -15.53
C SER A 340 -1.28 10.43 -14.57
N LEU A 341 -0.25 11.21 -14.23
CA LEU A 341 0.88 10.72 -13.42
C LEU A 341 0.61 10.81 -11.89
N GLY A 342 -0.59 11.20 -11.49
CA GLY A 342 -0.99 11.25 -10.08
C GLY A 342 -0.30 12.36 -9.28
N VAL A 343 -0.16 12.13 -7.98
CA VAL A 343 0.35 13.11 -6.99
C VAL A 343 1.80 13.48 -7.20
N SER A 344 2.57 12.63 -7.88
CA SER A 344 4.00 12.85 -8.12
C SER A 344 4.32 12.69 -9.61
N PRO A 345 4.09 13.74 -10.43
CA PRO A 345 4.36 13.67 -11.86
C PRO A 345 5.86 13.59 -12.19
N LEU A 346 6.72 14.00 -11.27
CA LEU A 346 8.18 13.88 -11.40
C LEU A 346 8.62 12.55 -10.78
N GLN A 347 8.95 11.55 -11.62
CA GLN A 347 9.39 10.22 -11.20
C GLN A 347 10.76 9.91 -11.80
N GLU A 348 11.68 9.45 -10.97
CA GLU A 348 13.09 9.22 -11.34
C GLU A 348 13.22 8.17 -12.46
N ARG A 349 12.38 7.14 -12.44
CA ARG A 349 12.36 6.04 -13.43
C ARG A 349 12.09 6.50 -14.87
N TYR A 350 11.46 7.65 -15.08
CA TYR A 350 11.26 8.16 -16.44
C TYR A 350 12.55 8.71 -17.06
N LEU A 351 13.56 8.93 -16.24
CA LEU A 351 14.89 9.35 -16.70
C LEU A 351 15.81 8.18 -17.03
N TYR A 352 15.39 6.91 -16.86
CA TYR A 352 16.28 5.76 -17.07
C TYR A 352 17.07 5.84 -18.39
N LEU A 353 16.40 6.10 -19.50
CA LEU A 353 17.06 6.32 -20.78
C LEU A 353 17.43 7.81 -21.00
N GLY A 354 16.69 8.72 -20.38
CA GLY A 354 16.84 10.17 -20.59
C GLY A 354 18.21 10.72 -20.20
N VAL A 355 18.83 10.19 -19.16
CA VAL A 355 20.17 10.59 -18.72
C VAL A 355 21.26 10.35 -19.77
N LEU A 356 21.00 9.48 -20.75
CA LEU A 356 21.96 9.19 -21.81
C LEU A 356 22.35 10.45 -22.63
N GLY A 357 21.39 11.39 -22.82
CA GLY A 357 21.68 12.64 -23.53
C GLY A 357 22.81 13.45 -22.89
N PRO A 358 22.63 13.93 -21.64
CA PRO A 358 23.70 14.64 -20.91
C PRO A 358 25.02 13.87 -20.84
N LEU A 359 24.96 12.54 -20.66
CA LEU A 359 26.14 11.70 -20.57
C LEU A 359 26.89 11.58 -21.91
N LEU A 360 26.17 11.51 -23.05
CA LEU A 360 26.79 11.57 -24.39
C LEU A 360 27.43 12.93 -24.65
N ALA A 361 26.82 14.04 -24.21
CA ALA A 361 27.39 15.36 -24.29
C ALA A 361 28.67 15.46 -23.44
N ALA A 362 28.66 14.94 -22.21
CA ALA A 362 29.84 14.85 -21.35
C ALA A 362 30.95 13.99 -21.98
N GLY A 363 30.60 12.85 -22.58
CA GLY A 363 31.53 11.99 -23.35
C GLY A 363 32.12 12.70 -24.56
N TRP A 364 31.35 13.54 -25.24
CA TRP A 364 31.85 14.36 -26.35
C TRP A 364 32.86 15.41 -25.85
N LEU A 365 32.67 16.01 -24.66
CA LEU A 365 33.60 16.93 -24.01
C LEU A 365 34.84 16.22 -23.44
N ALA A 366 34.78 14.93 -23.17
CA ALA A 366 35.85 14.13 -22.55
C ALA A 366 37.06 13.87 -23.48
N ARG A 367 37.41 14.80 -24.38
CA ARG A 367 38.60 14.74 -25.19
C ARG A 367 39.86 15.14 -24.41
N ALA A 368 39.70 16.04 -23.43
CA ALA A 368 40.79 16.45 -22.55
C ALA A 368 40.92 15.53 -21.33
N ARG A 369 42.14 15.18 -20.92
CA ARG A 369 42.40 14.28 -19.78
C ARG A 369 41.80 14.77 -18.47
N TRP A 370 41.85 16.09 -18.22
CA TRP A 370 41.26 16.65 -16.99
C TRP A 370 39.74 16.46 -16.93
N VAL A 371 39.03 16.53 -18.08
CA VAL A 371 37.59 16.22 -18.14
C VAL A 371 37.35 14.76 -17.84
N GLN A 372 38.20 13.85 -18.33
CA GLN A 372 38.09 12.41 -18.03
C GLN A 372 38.23 12.13 -16.52
N VAL A 373 39.19 12.79 -15.86
CA VAL A 373 39.39 12.70 -14.40
C VAL A 373 38.17 13.24 -13.66
N LEU A 374 37.64 14.41 -14.08
CA LEU A 374 36.43 14.98 -13.49
C LEU A 374 35.22 14.01 -13.60
N LEU A 375 35.01 13.40 -14.75
CA LEU A 375 33.94 12.46 -14.97
C LEU A 375 34.10 11.15 -14.15
N LEU A 376 35.33 10.72 -13.87
CA LEU A 376 35.61 9.62 -12.96
C LEU A 376 35.26 9.99 -11.51
N LEU A 377 35.55 11.20 -11.06
CA LEU A 377 35.19 11.72 -9.75
C LEU A 377 33.65 11.80 -9.61
N VAL A 378 32.97 12.29 -10.66
CA VAL A 378 31.49 12.31 -10.72
C VAL A 378 30.91 10.89 -10.66
N ALA A 379 31.52 9.94 -11.40
CA ALA A 379 31.09 8.53 -11.34
C ALA A 379 31.26 7.93 -9.93
N GLY A 380 32.37 8.28 -9.24
CA GLY A 380 32.56 7.88 -7.82
C GLY A 380 31.51 8.47 -6.91
N LEU A 381 31.17 9.76 -7.07
CA LEU A 381 30.09 10.40 -6.31
C LEU A 381 28.74 9.76 -6.59
N PHE A 382 28.43 9.48 -7.86
CA PHE A 382 27.18 8.80 -8.26
C PHE A 382 27.12 7.39 -7.67
N ALA A 383 28.22 6.64 -7.66
CA ALA A 383 28.29 5.31 -7.07
C ALA A 383 27.97 5.37 -5.56
N VAL A 384 28.59 6.30 -4.82
CA VAL A 384 28.32 6.50 -3.38
C VAL A 384 26.84 6.82 -3.16
N ARG A 385 26.28 7.78 -3.91
CA ARG A 385 24.86 8.16 -3.77
C ARG A 385 23.89 7.00 -4.11
N SER A 386 24.24 6.18 -5.10
CA SER A 386 23.45 4.98 -5.43
C SER A 386 23.49 3.97 -4.29
N ILE A 387 24.66 3.66 -3.74
CA ILE A 387 24.82 2.74 -2.60
C ILE A 387 24.06 3.25 -1.37
N GLU A 388 24.13 4.54 -1.05
CA GLU A 388 23.40 5.14 0.07
C GLU A 388 21.86 5.06 -0.09
N ARG A 389 21.36 5.05 -1.32
CA ARG A 389 19.93 5.06 -1.59
C ARG A 389 19.32 3.67 -1.71
N ILE A 390 20.09 2.65 -2.13
CA ILE A 390 19.60 1.27 -2.31
C ILE A 390 18.86 0.75 -1.07
N PRO A 391 19.32 0.94 0.18
CA PRO A 391 18.63 0.46 1.37
C PRO A 391 17.20 0.96 1.53
N ALA A 392 16.86 2.12 0.97
CA ALA A 392 15.48 2.62 0.97
C ALA A 392 14.50 1.69 0.24
N TRP A 393 14.99 0.84 -0.67
CA TRP A 393 14.22 -0.14 -1.44
C TRP A 393 14.40 -1.58 -0.93
N SER A 394 14.94 -1.77 0.29
CA SER A 394 15.19 -3.11 0.85
C SER A 394 13.96 -3.77 1.48
N SER A 395 13.02 -2.98 1.99
CA SER A 395 11.76 -3.43 2.57
C SER A 395 10.70 -2.35 2.49
N GLU A 396 9.43 -2.73 2.62
CA GLU A 396 8.33 -1.78 2.57
C GLU A 396 8.41 -0.72 3.68
N ARG A 397 8.78 -1.14 4.91
CA ARG A 397 9.00 -0.22 6.03
C ARG A 397 10.14 0.77 5.74
N ALA A 398 11.30 0.30 5.30
CA ALA A 398 12.43 1.16 4.95
C ALA A 398 12.09 2.16 3.84
N PHE A 399 11.29 1.72 2.86
CA PHE A 399 10.82 2.57 1.77
C PHE A 399 9.94 3.72 2.28
N PHE A 400 8.90 3.45 3.08
CA PHE A 400 8.01 4.49 3.55
C PHE A 400 8.62 5.37 4.64
N GLU A 401 9.48 4.83 5.52
CA GLU A 401 10.26 5.65 6.46
C GLU A 401 11.13 6.67 5.71
N ARG A 402 11.84 6.21 4.69
CA ARG A 402 12.64 7.09 3.85
C ARG A 402 11.80 8.09 3.07
N ALA A 403 10.68 7.66 2.51
CA ALA A 403 9.75 8.52 1.79
C ALA A 403 9.17 9.65 2.66
N ILE A 404 8.85 9.36 3.93
CA ILE A 404 8.39 10.36 4.90
C ILE A 404 9.51 11.38 5.22
N LEU A 405 10.75 10.92 5.41
CA LEU A 405 11.89 11.82 5.67
C LEU A 405 12.16 12.73 4.47
N GLU A 406 12.11 12.21 3.25
CA GLU A 406 12.36 12.95 2.02
C GLU A 406 11.19 13.86 1.62
N SER A 407 9.97 13.46 1.94
CA SER A 407 8.73 14.14 1.55
C SER A 407 7.70 14.12 2.68
N PRO A 408 7.94 14.86 3.79
CA PRO A 408 7.11 14.80 5.01
C PRO A 408 5.66 15.23 4.80
N LYS A 409 5.39 16.00 3.74
CA LYS A 409 4.05 16.44 3.33
C LYS A 409 3.41 15.54 2.27
N SER A 410 3.94 14.35 2.00
CA SER A 410 3.35 13.42 1.04
C SER A 410 2.24 12.58 1.70
N PRO A 411 0.97 12.71 1.28
CA PRO A 411 -0.11 11.85 1.78
C PRO A 411 0.15 10.37 1.46
N ASN A 412 0.73 10.06 0.28
CA ASN A 412 1.05 8.71 -0.14
C ASN A 412 2.09 8.04 0.74
N ALA A 413 3.11 8.79 1.18
CA ALA A 413 4.12 8.26 2.11
C ALA A 413 3.48 7.94 3.48
N ARG A 414 2.56 8.80 3.95
CA ARG A 414 1.82 8.60 5.20
C ARG A 414 0.86 7.42 5.11
N TRP A 415 0.07 7.36 4.03
CA TRP A 415 -0.80 6.22 3.78
C TRP A 415 -0.03 4.91 3.74
N GLY A 416 1.07 4.87 3.00
CA GLY A 416 1.88 3.65 2.88
C GLY A 416 2.46 3.21 4.22
N MET A 417 2.94 4.13 5.05
CA MET A 417 3.43 3.82 6.39
C MET A 417 2.31 3.34 7.32
N GLY A 418 1.12 3.96 7.24
CA GLY A 418 -0.06 3.49 7.94
C GLY A 418 -0.42 2.05 7.58
N ARG A 419 -0.33 1.69 6.29
CA ARG A 419 -0.55 0.32 5.82
C ARG A 419 0.51 -0.66 6.35
N VAL A 420 1.78 -0.26 6.40
CA VAL A 420 2.86 -1.08 6.99
C VAL A 420 2.55 -1.41 8.45
N HIS A 421 2.21 -0.41 9.26
CA HIS A 421 1.85 -0.61 10.67
C HIS A 421 0.60 -1.50 10.81
N LEU A 422 -0.39 -1.32 9.95
CA LEU A 422 -1.61 -2.13 9.98
C LEU A 422 -1.35 -3.61 9.65
N GLU A 423 -0.46 -3.89 8.67
CA GLU A 423 -0.03 -5.25 8.35
C GLU A 423 0.76 -5.89 9.50
N GLU A 424 1.58 -5.12 10.20
CA GLU A 424 2.30 -5.62 11.38
C GLU A 424 1.35 -5.87 12.56
N TYR A 425 0.33 -5.01 12.75
CA TYR A 425 -0.74 -5.30 13.71
C TYR A 425 -1.46 -6.62 13.40
N ARG A 426 -1.80 -6.86 12.14
CA ARG A 426 -2.42 -8.13 11.71
C ARG A 426 -1.54 -9.36 12.02
N ARG A 427 -0.21 -9.21 12.02
CA ARG A 427 0.73 -10.31 12.31
C ARG A 427 0.95 -10.55 13.80
N ASN A 428 0.99 -9.50 14.60
CA ASN A 428 1.44 -9.58 16.00
C ASN A 428 0.40 -9.07 17.01
N SER A 429 -0.74 -8.54 16.55
CA SER A 429 -1.82 -7.97 17.37
C SER A 429 -1.33 -6.91 18.36
N SER A 430 -0.24 -6.20 18.04
CA SER A 430 0.34 -5.17 18.89
C SER A 430 -0.50 -3.88 18.88
N PRO A 431 -1.06 -3.45 20.01
CA PRO A 431 -1.82 -2.20 20.08
C PRO A 431 -1.01 -0.97 19.67
N ASP A 432 0.31 -0.99 19.85
CA ASP A 432 1.18 0.12 19.48
C ASP A 432 1.28 0.27 17.96
N GLU A 433 1.30 -0.86 17.21
CA GLU A 433 1.26 -0.85 15.75
C GLU A 433 -0.07 -0.31 15.22
N LEU A 434 -1.19 -0.66 15.85
CA LEU A 434 -2.51 -0.13 15.47
C LEU A 434 -2.60 1.38 15.68
N ARG A 435 -2.07 1.87 16.81
CA ARG A 435 -2.00 3.31 17.09
C ARG A 435 -1.10 4.04 16.09
N ALA A 436 0.07 3.48 15.80
CA ALA A 436 0.99 4.05 14.82
C ALA A 436 0.36 4.10 13.41
N ALA A 437 -0.40 3.07 13.01
CA ALA A 437 -1.16 3.08 11.76
C ALA A 437 -2.16 4.23 11.71
N LEU A 438 -2.94 4.38 12.77
CA LEU A 438 -3.96 5.42 12.89
C LEU A 438 -3.34 6.82 12.81
N ASP A 439 -2.22 7.07 13.51
CA ASP A 439 -1.47 8.33 13.43
C ASP A 439 -1.09 8.68 12.00
N GLN A 440 -0.55 7.74 11.25
CA GLN A 440 -0.14 7.98 9.88
C GLN A 440 -1.34 8.29 8.97
N PHE A 441 -2.47 7.60 9.12
CA PHE A 441 -3.68 7.89 8.35
C PHE A 441 -4.29 9.25 8.69
N LEU A 442 -4.31 9.64 9.96
CA LEU A 442 -4.79 10.95 10.40
C LEU A 442 -3.93 12.08 9.83
N ILE A 443 -2.59 11.96 9.93
CA ILE A 443 -1.69 12.94 9.31
C ILE A 443 -1.92 12.99 7.79
N GLY A 444 -2.11 11.85 7.14
CA GLY A 444 -2.43 11.77 5.72
C GLY A 444 -3.74 12.51 5.37
N LEU A 445 -4.80 12.32 6.15
CA LEU A 445 -6.08 13.01 5.98
C LEU A 445 -5.94 14.53 6.17
N ASP A 446 -5.19 14.99 7.17
CA ASP A 446 -4.94 16.42 7.39
C ASP A 446 -4.20 17.06 6.21
N LEU A 447 -3.21 16.36 5.65
CA LEU A 447 -2.50 16.82 4.46
C LEU A 447 -3.42 16.90 3.23
N LEU A 448 -4.32 15.94 3.05
CA LEU A 448 -5.30 15.92 1.96
C LEU A 448 -6.32 17.07 2.10
N LEU A 449 -6.80 17.33 3.32
CA LEU A 449 -7.71 18.44 3.60
C LEU A 449 -7.02 19.81 3.40
N ALA A 450 -5.76 19.95 3.81
CA ALA A 450 -4.99 21.17 3.55
C ALA A 450 -4.83 21.41 2.04
N ALA A 451 -4.57 20.36 1.25
CA ALA A 451 -4.50 20.46 -0.20
C ALA A 451 -5.81 20.94 -0.85
N GLN A 452 -6.96 20.50 -0.33
CA GLN A 452 -8.29 20.93 -0.83
C GLN A 452 -8.59 22.41 -0.52
N ARG A 453 -8.12 22.93 0.61
CA ARG A 453 -8.31 24.35 1.01
C ARG A 453 -7.45 25.32 0.19
N GLY A 454 -6.57 24.83 -0.67
CA GLY A 454 -5.69 25.66 -1.49
C GLY A 454 -4.42 26.13 -0.77
N ASP A 455 -4.24 25.81 0.51
CA ASP A 455 -3.01 26.06 1.30
C ASP A 455 -1.96 24.99 0.97
N GLY A 456 -2.40 23.96 0.30
CA GLY A 456 -1.62 22.77 -0.02
C GLY A 456 -0.89 22.90 -1.34
N THR A 457 0.37 22.59 -1.28
CA THR A 457 1.28 22.48 -2.41
C THR A 457 1.26 21.06 -3.01
N ILE A 458 0.19 20.29 -2.76
CA ILE A 458 0.12 18.86 -3.06
C ILE A 458 -1.10 18.59 -3.94
N PHE A 459 -0.88 17.91 -5.06
CA PHE A 459 -1.95 17.29 -5.83
C PHE A 459 -2.41 16.02 -5.14
N ALA A 460 -3.66 15.98 -4.71
CA ALA A 460 -4.28 14.79 -4.18
C ALA A 460 -5.25 14.22 -5.21
N SER A 461 -5.06 12.97 -5.58
CA SER A 461 -6.01 12.28 -6.45
C SER A 461 -7.24 11.83 -5.65
N ARG A 462 -8.35 11.55 -6.35
CA ARG A 462 -9.52 10.92 -5.72
C ARG A 462 -9.16 9.61 -5.03
N ASN A 463 -8.22 8.84 -5.60
CA ASN A 463 -7.77 7.56 -5.06
C ASN A 463 -7.04 7.73 -3.74
N ASP A 464 -6.21 8.77 -3.57
CA ASP A 464 -5.50 9.03 -2.31
C ASP A 464 -6.47 9.27 -1.15
N HIS A 465 -7.57 10.00 -1.39
CA HIS A 465 -8.63 10.20 -0.41
C HIS A 465 -9.33 8.90 -0.05
N ILE A 466 -9.67 8.07 -1.05
CA ILE A 466 -10.34 6.79 -0.83
C ILE A 466 -9.44 5.89 0.02
N GLN A 467 -8.20 5.69 -0.38
CA GLN A 467 -7.27 4.78 0.29
C GLN A 467 -6.96 5.21 1.74
N THR A 468 -6.77 6.51 1.97
CA THR A 468 -6.48 7.02 3.31
C THR A 468 -7.70 6.89 4.23
N ASN A 469 -8.92 7.19 3.73
CA ASN A 469 -10.15 7.02 4.50
C ASN A 469 -10.44 5.55 4.81
N LEU A 470 -10.21 4.65 3.84
CA LEU A 470 -10.34 3.20 4.05
C LEU A 470 -9.38 2.71 5.13
N GLY A 471 -8.11 3.10 5.07
CA GLY A 471 -7.13 2.74 6.11
C GLY A 471 -7.55 3.20 7.50
N PHE A 472 -8.04 4.42 7.63
CA PHE A 472 -8.59 4.94 8.88
C PHE A 472 -9.80 4.13 9.36
N ALA A 473 -10.75 3.84 8.47
CA ALA A 473 -11.94 3.06 8.83
C ALA A 473 -11.59 1.62 9.26
N TRP A 474 -10.60 0.99 8.62
CA TRP A 474 -10.09 -0.32 9.05
C TRP A 474 -9.41 -0.28 10.42
N CYS A 475 -8.66 0.78 10.73
CA CYS A 475 -8.09 0.94 12.08
C CYS A 475 -9.19 1.01 13.15
N LEU A 476 -10.26 1.76 12.90
CA LEU A 476 -11.41 1.83 13.82
C LEU A 476 -12.10 0.46 13.98
N LEU A 477 -12.19 -0.32 12.89
CA LEU A 477 -12.78 -1.65 12.93
C LEU A 477 -11.94 -2.60 13.81
N TYR A 478 -10.63 -2.66 13.61
CA TYR A 478 -9.76 -3.53 14.40
C TYR A 478 -9.70 -3.13 15.88
N GLU A 479 -9.80 -1.82 16.17
CA GLU A 479 -9.91 -1.36 17.55
C GLU A 479 -11.24 -1.81 18.18
N ALA A 480 -12.35 -1.69 17.45
CA ALA A 480 -13.64 -2.16 17.92
C ALA A 480 -13.65 -3.67 18.18
N GLU A 481 -13.01 -4.47 17.30
CA GLU A 481 -12.80 -5.90 17.52
C GLU A 481 -11.98 -6.19 18.77
N ALA A 482 -10.85 -5.48 18.94
CA ALA A 482 -9.95 -5.67 20.07
C ALA A 482 -10.57 -5.25 21.41
N THR A 483 -11.38 -4.18 21.45
CA THR A 483 -11.97 -3.63 22.66
C THR A 483 -13.38 -4.16 22.95
N GLY A 484 -14.07 -4.68 21.92
CA GLY A 484 -15.49 -5.04 21.99
C GLY A 484 -16.40 -3.82 22.13
N GLN A 485 -15.89 -2.62 21.86
CA GLN A 485 -16.64 -1.35 21.96
C GLN A 485 -16.75 -0.69 20.59
N LEU A 486 -17.98 -0.48 20.14
CA LEU A 486 -18.28 0.34 18.96
C LEU A 486 -18.67 1.73 19.47
N GLY A 487 -17.77 2.72 19.29
CA GLY A 487 -18.08 4.11 19.61
C GLY A 487 -19.12 4.73 18.64
N ASP A 488 -19.69 5.90 19.03
CA ASP A 488 -20.70 6.65 18.22
C ASP A 488 -20.23 7.02 16.82
N SER A 489 -18.92 7.19 16.61
CA SER A 489 -18.27 7.38 15.30
C SER A 489 -17.69 6.07 14.78
N GLY A 490 -18.37 4.97 15.02
CA GLY A 490 -17.89 3.62 14.77
C GLY A 490 -17.51 3.35 13.32
N PRO A 491 -16.79 2.25 13.10
CA PRO A 491 -16.27 1.86 11.78
C PRO A 491 -17.37 1.76 10.73
N ARG A 492 -18.59 1.35 11.12
CA ARG A 492 -19.76 1.26 10.23
C ARG A 492 -20.08 2.60 9.58
N VAL A 493 -20.13 3.70 10.35
CA VAL A 493 -20.44 5.05 9.83
C VAL A 493 -19.35 5.50 8.86
N ALA A 494 -18.08 5.21 9.15
CA ALA A 494 -16.97 5.53 8.27
C ALA A 494 -17.08 4.78 6.92
N PHE A 495 -17.38 3.49 6.94
CA PHE A 495 -17.56 2.71 5.71
C PHE A 495 -18.85 3.10 4.95
N GLU A 496 -19.95 3.43 5.64
CA GLU A 496 -21.19 3.92 5.03
C GLU A 496 -20.96 5.22 4.26
N GLU A 497 -20.22 6.15 4.84
CA GLU A 497 -19.89 7.42 4.16
C GLU A 497 -19.01 7.19 2.92
N ILE A 498 -18.03 6.25 3.02
CA ILE A 498 -17.18 5.90 1.87
C ILE A 498 -18.03 5.21 0.78
N ALA A 499 -18.89 4.25 1.13
CA ALA A 499 -19.75 3.55 0.18
C ALA A 499 -20.78 4.48 -0.48
N LYS A 500 -21.32 5.44 0.25
CA LYS A 500 -22.22 6.48 -0.28
C LYS A 500 -21.49 7.38 -1.27
N ARG A 501 -20.27 7.78 -0.97
CA ARG A 501 -19.45 8.66 -1.81
C ARG A 501 -18.84 7.92 -3.01
N TYR A 502 -18.56 6.62 -2.85
CA TYR A 502 -17.92 5.75 -3.85
C TYR A 502 -18.68 4.41 -3.95
N PRO A 503 -19.88 4.39 -4.56
CA PRO A 503 -20.78 3.22 -4.52
C PRO A 503 -20.26 1.99 -5.29
N THR A 504 -19.23 2.14 -6.12
CA THR A 504 -18.56 1.07 -6.86
C THR A 504 -17.30 0.56 -6.16
N ASN A 505 -16.98 1.05 -4.95
CA ASN A 505 -15.81 0.61 -4.20
C ASN A 505 -16.13 -0.67 -3.40
N ASP A 506 -15.57 -1.81 -3.82
CA ASP A 506 -15.77 -3.11 -3.19
C ASP A 506 -15.21 -3.19 -1.77
N GLN A 507 -14.10 -2.50 -1.47
CA GLN A 507 -13.49 -2.47 -0.15
C GLN A 507 -14.36 -1.77 0.89
N ALA A 508 -15.10 -0.72 0.51
CA ALA A 508 -16.06 -0.08 1.39
C ALA A 508 -17.21 -1.02 1.76
N HIS A 509 -17.72 -1.79 0.80
CA HIS A 509 -18.73 -2.81 1.05
C HIS A 509 -18.18 -3.98 1.86
N THR A 510 -16.92 -4.37 1.67
CA THR A 510 -16.24 -5.37 2.51
C THR A 510 -16.17 -4.89 3.96
N GLY A 511 -15.77 -3.64 4.20
CA GLY A 511 -15.73 -3.05 5.54
C GLY A 511 -17.10 -2.89 6.19
N LEU A 512 -18.14 -2.55 5.41
CA LEU A 512 -19.54 -2.55 5.90
C LEU A 512 -19.96 -3.92 6.38
N GLY A 513 -19.66 -4.96 5.60
CA GLY A 513 -19.95 -6.34 5.97
C GLY A 513 -19.22 -6.77 7.24
N ALA A 514 -17.93 -6.44 7.36
CA ALA A 514 -17.13 -6.72 8.55
C ALA A 514 -17.69 -5.98 9.78
N SER A 515 -18.06 -4.70 9.65
CA SER A 515 -18.71 -3.94 10.73
C SER A 515 -20.05 -4.56 11.17
N ALA A 516 -20.84 -5.06 10.22
CA ALA A 516 -22.11 -5.75 10.53
C ALA A 516 -21.87 -7.08 11.25
N LEU A 517 -20.78 -7.82 10.92
CA LEU A 517 -20.40 -9.04 11.63
C LEU A 517 -20.11 -8.79 13.11
N ILE A 518 -19.38 -7.69 13.43
CA ILE A 518 -19.04 -7.34 14.83
C ILE A 518 -20.29 -7.12 15.65
N VAL A 519 -21.31 -6.46 15.10
CA VAL A 519 -22.58 -6.22 15.79
C VAL A 519 -23.54 -7.42 15.73
N GLY A 520 -23.17 -8.50 15.03
CA GLY A 520 -23.98 -9.71 14.91
C GLY A 520 -25.12 -9.61 13.89
N ASP A 521 -25.16 -8.57 13.05
CA ASP A 521 -26.14 -8.41 11.97
C ASP A 521 -25.71 -9.24 10.75
N ILE A 522 -25.87 -10.57 10.86
CA ILE A 522 -25.42 -11.50 9.82
C ILE A 522 -26.10 -11.26 8.45
N PRO A 523 -27.41 -10.97 8.36
CA PRO A 523 -28.03 -10.66 7.07
C PRO A 523 -27.43 -9.43 6.38
N ALA A 524 -27.19 -8.34 7.12
CA ALA A 524 -26.56 -7.15 6.57
C ALA A 524 -25.11 -7.42 6.13
N ALA A 525 -24.35 -8.21 6.92
CA ALA A 525 -23.00 -8.62 6.57
C ALA A 525 -22.95 -9.41 5.26
N GLU A 526 -23.79 -10.44 5.12
CA GLU A 526 -23.87 -11.23 3.88
C GLU A 526 -24.23 -10.36 2.66
N ALA A 527 -25.21 -9.48 2.78
CA ALA A 527 -25.62 -8.58 1.69
C ALA A 527 -24.46 -7.65 1.26
N ALA A 528 -23.74 -7.10 2.23
CA ALA A 528 -22.60 -6.22 1.95
C ALA A 528 -21.43 -6.98 1.28
N PHE A 529 -21.09 -8.19 1.75
CA PHE A 529 -20.05 -9.00 1.12
C PHE A 529 -20.46 -9.48 -0.28
N GLN A 530 -21.73 -9.87 -0.48
CA GLN A 530 -22.23 -10.20 -1.82
C GLN A 530 -22.13 -9.00 -2.76
N ARG A 531 -22.46 -7.79 -2.28
CA ARG A 531 -22.30 -6.57 -3.05
C ARG A 531 -20.83 -6.29 -3.40
N ALA A 532 -19.90 -6.48 -2.47
CA ALA A 532 -18.47 -6.38 -2.73
C ALA A 532 -18.00 -7.36 -3.81
N ILE A 533 -18.49 -8.62 -3.76
CA ILE A 533 -18.17 -9.66 -4.75
C ILE A 533 -18.78 -9.37 -6.12
N GLU A 534 -20.02 -8.81 -6.18
CA GLU A 534 -20.61 -8.37 -7.44
C GLU A 534 -19.80 -7.27 -8.12
N LEU A 535 -19.28 -6.32 -7.32
CA LEU A 535 -18.43 -5.24 -7.81
C LEU A 535 -17.05 -5.76 -8.23
N ASN A 536 -16.46 -6.66 -7.42
CA ASN A 536 -15.17 -7.26 -7.69
C ASN A 536 -15.16 -8.76 -7.34
N PRO A 537 -15.43 -9.66 -8.31
CA PRO A 537 -15.40 -11.11 -8.07
C PRO A 537 -14.04 -11.66 -7.62
N ARG A 538 -12.96 -10.85 -7.74
CA ARG A 538 -11.60 -11.21 -7.30
C ARG A 538 -11.27 -10.70 -5.89
N ASN A 539 -12.20 -10.08 -5.19
CA ASN A 539 -12.03 -9.66 -3.81
C ASN A 539 -12.01 -10.90 -2.88
N ALA A 540 -10.81 -11.45 -2.67
CA ALA A 540 -10.62 -12.64 -1.84
C ALA A 540 -11.00 -12.41 -0.37
N GLU A 541 -10.88 -11.17 0.14
CA GLU A 541 -11.26 -10.80 1.50
C GLU A 541 -12.79 -10.81 1.68
N ALA A 542 -13.54 -10.33 0.69
CA ALA A 542 -14.98 -10.41 0.70
C ALA A 542 -15.48 -11.88 0.67
N TRP A 543 -14.83 -12.75 -0.13
CA TRP A 543 -15.12 -14.19 -0.13
C TRP A 543 -14.80 -14.84 1.23
N HIS A 544 -13.66 -14.52 1.84
CA HIS A 544 -13.27 -14.98 3.17
C HIS A 544 -14.33 -14.61 4.22
N ASN A 545 -14.65 -13.32 4.31
CA ASN A 545 -15.58 -12.78 5.28
C ASN A 545 -17.04 -13.29 5.06
N LEU A 546 -17.44 -13.50 3.80
CA LEU A 546 -18.70 -14.16 3.47
C LEU A 546 -18.72 -15.60 4.03
N GLY A 547 -17.59 -16.31 3.94
CA GLY A 547 -17.41 -17.63 4.56
C GLY A 547 -17.64 -17.59 6.07
N ILE A 548 -17.07 -16.60 6.77
CA ILE A 548 -17.25 -16.40 8.22
C ILE A 548 -18.70 -16.08 8.55
N ALA A 549 -19.35 -15.16 7.80
CA ALA A 549 -20.76 -14.82 8.00
C ALA A 549 -21.67 -16.05 7.91
N ARG A 550 -21.41 -16.93 6.94
CA ARG A 550 -22.15 -18.17 6.74
C ARG A 550 -21.92 -19.20 7.83
N ILE A 551 -20.71 -19.27 8.42
CA ILE A 551 -20.47 -20.06 9.64
C ILE A 551 -21.33 -19.54 10.78
N SER A 552 -21.39 -18.24 10.98
CA SER A 552 -22.19 -17.63 12.05
C SER A 552 -23.69 -17.92 11.92
N ARG A 553 -24.16 -18.15 10.69
CA ARG A 553 -25.53 -18.61 10.38
C ARG A 553 -25.71 -20.13 10.50
N GLY A 554 -24.63 -20.88 10.60
CA GLY A 554 -24.64 -22.34 10.66
C GLY A 554 -24.63 -23.03 9.28
N ASP A 555 -24.46 -22.30 8.17
CA ASP A 555 -24.43 -22.85 6.82
C ASP A 555 -23.00 -23.22 6.41
N LEU A 556 -22.54 -24.38 6.90
CA LEU A 556 -21.17 -24.84 6.66
C LEU A 556 -20.91 -25.13 5.18
N THR A 557 -21.92 -25.58 4.42
CA THR A 557 -21.77 -25.93 3.00
C THR A 557 -21.55 -24.69 2.14
N ALA A 558 -22.38 -23.65 2.36
CA ALA A 558 -22.21 -22.39 1.66
C ALA A 558 -20.91 -21.67 2.08
N SER A 559 -20.50 -21.80 3.35
CA SER A 559 -19.23 -21.30 3.85
C SER A 559 -18.04 -21.97 3.16
N GLN A 560 -18.07 -23.32 3.01
CA GLN A 560 -17.02 -24.05 2.30
C GLN A 560 -16.87 -23.56 0.85
N ALA A 561 -17.98 -23.30 0.16
CA ALA A 561 -17.94 -22.76 -1.19
C ALA A 561 -17.25 -21.39 -1.24
N ALA A 562 -17.54 -20.52 -0.27
CA ALA A 562 -16.91 -19.19 -0.19
C ALA A 562 -15.41 -19.28 0.08
N PHE A 563 -14.96 -20.12 1.02
CA PHE A 563 -13.54 -20.31 1.30
C PHE A 563 -12.80 -21.00 0.15
N ARG A 564 -13.44 -21.87 -0.63
CA ARG A 564 -12.84 -22.41 -1.85
C ARG A 564 -12.55 -21.32 -2.88
N GLU A 565 -13.45 -20.35 -3.05
CA GLU A 565 -13.19 -19.20 -3.92
C GLU A 565 -12.10 -18.29 -3.37
N ALA A 566 -12.08 -18.03 -2.05
CA ALA A 566 -10.99 -17.30 -1.42
C ALA A 566 -9.63 -18.00 -1.65
N LEU A 567 -9.54 -19.32 -1.46
CA LEU A 567 -8.35 -20.11 -1.73
C LEU A 567 -7.97 -20.17 -3.22
N ARG A 568 -8.94 -20.18 -4.13
CA ARG A 568 -8.67 -20.11 -5.56
C ARG A 568 -7.96 -18.79 -5.92
N LEU A 569 -8.33 -17.70 -5.24
CA LEU A 569 -7.74 -16.38 -5.43
C LEU A 569 -6.41 -16.21 -4.66
N ARG A 570 -6.29 -16.83 -3.48
CA ARG A 570 -5.13 -16.76 -2.58
C ARG A 570 -4.67 -18.16 -2.13
N PRO A 571 -4.08 -19.00 -3.00
CA PRO A 571 -3.82 -20.42 -2.72
C PRO A 571 -2.88 -20.70 -1.53
N LEU A 572 -2.12 -19.69 -1.09
CA LEU A 572 -1.15 -19.80 0.01
C LEU A 572 -1.60 -19.04 1.27
N HIS A 573 -2.80 -18.49 1.30
CA HIS A 573 -3.26 -17.72 2.44
C HIS A 573 -3.59 -18.65 3.62
N LEU A 574 -2.83 -18.52 4.70
CA LEU A 574 -2.88 -19.44 5.83
C LEU A 574 -4.26 -19.47 6.50
N GLU A 575 -4.89 -18.32 6.70
CA GLU A 575 -6.21 -18.24 7.35
C GLU A 575 -7.30 -18.93 6.53
N ASP A 576 -7.29 -18.77 5.19
CA ASP A 576 -8.23 -19.45 4.31
C ASP A 576 -8.04 -20.97 4.38
N LEU A 577 -6.78 -21.45 4.47
CA LEU A 577 -6.47 -22.86 4.67
C LEU A 577 -6.96 -23.36 6.02
N VAL A 578 -6.77 -22.58 7.09
CA VAL A 578 -7.21 -22.91 8.46
C VAL A 578 -8.73 -23.04 8.52
N TRP A 579 -9.47 -22.07 7.98
CA TRP A 579 -10.94 -22.10 7.97
C TRP A 579 -11.48 -23.23 7.10
N SER A 580 -10.91 -23.44 5.91
CA SER A 580 -11.29 -24.56 5.05
C SER A 580 -11.09 -25.92 5.73
N ALA A 581 -9.95 -26.09 6.44
CA ALA A 581 -9.68 -27.32 7.18
C ALA A 581 -10.64 -27.50 8.37
N ARG A 582 -10.95 -26.44 9.12
CA ARG A 582 -11.96 -26.47 10.20
C ARG A 582 -13.33 -26.92 9.68
N ILE A 583 -13.77 -26.36 8.55
CA ILE A 583 -15.07 -26.72 7.95
C ILE A 583 -15.05 -28.16 7.44
N ALA A 584 -13.99 -28.58 6.77
CA ALA A 584 -13.83 -29.97 6.32
C ALA A 584 -13.90 -30.97 7.49
N LEU A 585 -13.27 -30.62 8.63
CA LEU A 585 -13.33 -31.42 9.86
C LEU A 585 -14.78 -31.50 10.41
N GLN A 586 -15.50 -30.37 10.46
CA GLN A 586 -16.88 -30.31 10.95
C GLN A 586 -17.85 -31.06 10.03
N LEU A 587 -17.62 -31.04 8.72
CA LEU A 587 -18.42 -31.77 7.73
C LEU A 587 -18.04 -33.27 7.63
N GLY A 588 -17.03 -33.72 8.39
CA GLY A 588 -16.54 -35.11 8.34
C GLY A 588 -15.78 -35.48 7.08
N GLN A 589 -15.32 -34.49 6.30
CA GLN A 589 -14.59 -34.66 5.02
C GLN A 589 -13.10 -34.94 5.28
N ARG A 590 -12.78 -36.12 5.77
CA ARG A 590 -11.44 -36.49 6.23
C ARG A 590 -10.34 -36.35 5.17
N GLU A 591 -10.65 -36.71 3.93
CA GLU A 591 -9.65 -36.63 2.84
C GLU A 591 -9.26 -35.19 2.54
N GLU A 592 -10.26 -34.30 2.44
CA GLU A 592 -10.02 -32.87 2.22
C GLU A 592 -9.28 -32.23 3.41
N PHE A 593 -9.68 -32.54 4.64
CA PHE A 593 -8.99 -32.12 5.86
C PHE A 593 -7.51 -32.50 5.84
N ASN A 594 -7.21 -33.77 5.57
CA ASN A 594 -5.82 -34.26 5.54
C ASN A 594 -5.00 -33.63 4.42
N ALA A 595 -5.60 -33.37 3.25
CA ALA A 595 -4.94 -32.69 2.14
C ALA A 595 -4.60 -31.25 2.51
N LEU A 596 -5.51 -30.52 3.17
CA LEU A 596 -5.29 -29.15 3.64
C LEU A 596 -4.20 -29.12 4.74
N LEU A 597 -4.19 -30.05 5.70
CA LEU A 597 -3.14 -30.17 6.71
C LEU A 597 -1.77 -30.43 6.09
N ALA A 598 -1.69 -31.35 5.11
CA ALA A 598 -0.44 -31.63 4.40
C ALA A 598 0.06 -30.38 3.65
N SER A 599 -0.83 -29.66 2.98
CA SER A 599 -0.52 -28.39 2.31
C SER A 599 0.01 -27.35 3.29
N MET A 600 -0.66 -27.17 4.45
CA MET A 600 -0.20 -26.23 5.48
C MET A 600 1.19 -26.60 6.03
N LYS A 601 1.43 -27.87 6.38
CA LYS A 601 2.72 -28.33 6.89
C LYS A 601 3.85 -28.15 5.88
N GLN A 602 3.57 -28.33 4.59
CA GLN A 602 4.54 -28.18 3.52
C GLN A 602 4.84 -26.71 3.22
N ARG A 603 3.82 -25.87 3.16
CA ARG A 603 3.92 -24.47 2.68
C ARG A 603 4.15 -23.48 3.80
N HIS A 604 3.72 -23.82 5.03
CA HIS A 604 3.88 -23.00 6.23
C HIS A 604 4.55 -23.79 7.36
N PRO A 605 5.78 -24.30 7.19
CA PRO A 605 6.43 -25.21 8.15
C PRO A 605 6.72 -24.55 9.52
N ARG A 606 6.72 -23.22 9.58
CA ARG A 606 6.90 -22.43 10.81
C ARG A 606 5.58 -22.00 11.45
N SER A 607 4.44 -22.47 10.94
CA SER A 607 3.12 -22.19 11.52
C SER A 607 2.69 -23.33 12.44
N SER A 608 2.24 -22.98 13.64
CA SER A 608 1.61 -23.87 14.62
C SER A 608 0.24 -24.39 14.17
N ALA A 609 -0.47 -23.64 13.29
CA ALA A 609 -1.87 -23.83 12.98
C ALA A 609 -2.25 -25.25 12.52
N ALA A 610 -1.40 -25.91 11.70
CA ALA A 610 -1.68 -27.28 11.26
C ALA A 610 -1.65 -28.29 12.42
N TRP A 611 -0.77 -28.08 13.41
CA TRP A 611 -0.66 -28.92 14.60
C TRP A 611 -1.83 -28.71 15.54
N VAL A 612 -2.31 -27.47 15.67
CA VAL A 612 -3.52 -27.13 16.44
C VAL A 612 -4.77 -27.79 15.84
N LEU A 613 -4.91 -27.78 14.51
CA LEU A 613 -6.02 -28.43 13.82
C LEU A 613 -6.00 -29.95 13.98
N GLU A 614 -4.84 -30.59 13.84
CA GLU A 614 -4.68 -32.03 14.09
C GLU A 614 -4.97 -32.39 15.55
N ALA A 615 -4.49 -31.56 16.50
CA ALA A 615 -4.82 -31.70 17.90
C ALA A 615 -6.33 -31.57 18.16
N THR A 616 -7.01 -30.68 17.45
CA THR A 616 -8.47 -30.51 17.53
C THR A 616 -9.20 -31.77 17.04
N GLU A 617 -8.75 -32.41 15.95
CA GLU A 617 -9.30 -33.69 15.50
C GLU A 617 -9.13 -34.79 16.56
N ARG A 618 -7.92 -34.89 17.16
CA ARG A 618 -7.66 -35.85 18.25
C ARG A 618 -8.50 -35.58 19.48
N ALA A 619 -8.71 -34.31 19.84
CA ALA A 619 -9.56 -33.91 20.94
C ALA A 619 -11.02 -34.32 20.72
N GLN A 620 -11.57 -34.14 19.51
CA GLN A 620 -12.92 -34.59 19.13
C GLN A 620 -13.04 -36.10 19.23
N ALA A 621 -11.98 -36.84 18.91
CA ALA A 621 -11.91 -38.30 19.10
C ALA A 621 -11.64 -38.74 20.57
N GLN A 622 -11.67 -37.79 21.53
CA GLN A 622 -11.39 -38.01 22.96
C GLN A 622 -9.99 -38.57 23.26
N GLN A 623 -9.05 -38.42 22.32
CA GLN A 623 -7.64 -38.83 22.48
C GLN A 623 -6.82 -37.68 23.10
N TYR A 624 -7.13 -37.35 24.38
CA TYR A 624 -6.63 -36.12 25.02
C TYR A 624 -5.09 -36.08 25.18
N GLU A 625 -4.44 -37.23 25.48
CA GLU A 625 -2.98 -37.26 25.58
C GLU A 625 -2.29 -37.01 24.21
N ALA A 626 -2.83 -37.63 23.13
CA ALA A 626 -2.29 -37.41 21.80
C ALA A 626 -2.53 -35.96 21.34
N ALA A 627 -3.68 -35.37 21.69
CA ALA A 627 -3.99 -33.97 21.42
C ALA A 627 -3.03 -33.03 22.18
N LEU A 628 -2.76 -33.28 23.46
CA LEU A 628 -1.81 -32.48 24.26
C LEU A 628 -0.41 -32.52 23.67
N ALA A 629 0.09 -33.71 23.25
CA ALA A 629 1.40 -33.82 22.61
C ALA A 629 1.50 -32.98 21.30
N LEU A 630 0.42 -32.91 20.52
CA LEU A 630 0.37 -32.07 19.32
C LEU A 630 0.28 -30.58 19.65
N VAL A 631 -0.44 -30.21 20.70
CA VAL A 631 -0.49 -28.81 21.19
C VAL A 631 0.86 -28.39 21.72
N ASP A 632 1.57 -29.24 22.47
CA ASP A 632 2.92 -28.93 22.94
C ASP A 632 3.89 -28.73 21.77
N ARG A 633 3.76 -29.55 20.70
CA ARG A 633 4.51 -29.33 19.47
C ARG A 633 4.16 -28.02 18.75
N ALA A 634 2.89 -27.59 18.77
CA ALA A 634 2.50 -26.28 18.26
C ALA A 634 3.14 -25.16 19.07
N LEU A 635 3.17 -25.28 20.39
CA LEU A 635 3.80 -24.33 21.31
C LEU A 635 5.32 -24.34 21.28
N ASP A 636 5.97 -25.43 20.84
CA ASP A 636 7.40 -25.45 20.53
C ASP A 636 7.75 -24.59 19.31
N ILE A 637 6.82 -24.47 18.36
CA ILE A 637 6.97 -23.63 17.16
C ILE A 637 6.66 -22.17 17.50
N ASP A 638 5.52 -21.94 18.16
CA ASP A 638 5.07 -20.63 18.63
C ASP A 638 4.59 -20.71 20.08
N PRO A 639 5.46 -20.40 21.07
CA PRO A 639 5.12 -20.45 22.49
C PRO A 639 3.95 -19.54 22.92
N GLU A 640 3.60 -18.59 22.05
CA GLU A 640 2.59 -17.55 22.32
C GLU A 640 1.35 -17.72 21.45
N ASP A 641 1.19 -18.85 20.74
CA ASP A 641 -0.01 -19.13 19.95
C ASP A 641 -1.26 -19.21 20.85
N GLY A 642 -2.11 -18.17 20.77
CA GLY A 642 -3.35 -18.07 21.54
C GLY A 642 -4.32 -19.25 21.29
N SER A 643 -4.41 -19.75 20.05
CA SER A 643 -5.26 -20.89 19.70
C SER A 643 -4.76 -22.21 20.32
N ALA A 644 -3.45 -22.44 20.30
CA ALA A 644 -2.82 -23.59 20.95
C ALA A 644 -3.02 -23.53 22.45
N LEU A 645 -2.79 -22.37 23.08
CA LEU A 645 -3.01 -22.16 24.52
C LEU A 645 -4.49 -22.34 24.90
N ALA A 646 -5.43 -21.82 24.10
CA ALA A 646 -6.86 -22.00 24.32
C ALA A 646 -7.27 -23.49 24.26
N LEU A 647 -6.76 -24.21 23.26
CA LEU A 647 -7.00 -25.65 23.13
C LEU A 647 -6.37 -26.43 24.30
N LYS A 648 -5.16 -26.08 24.73
CA LYS A 648 -4.50 -26.66 25.89
C LYS A 648 -5.36 -26.54 27.15
N GLY A 649 -5.93 -25.37 27.38
CA GLY A 649 -6.88 -25.12 28.46
C GLY A 649 -8.11 -26.01 28.38
N LYS A 650 -8.75 -26.14 27.21
CA LYS A 650 -9.89 -27.02 26.97
C LYS A 650 -9.55 -28.50 27.25
N LEU A 651 -8.38 -28.96 26.83
CA LEU A 651 -7.92 -30.35 27.05
C LEU A 651 -7.70 -30.64 28.54
N HIS A 652 -7.03 -29.72 29.29
CA HIS A 652 -6.88 -29.86 30.72
C HIS A 652 -8.21 -29.83 31.49
N ALA A 653 -9.15 -28.97 31.09
CA ALA A 653 -10.49 -28.92 31.67
C ALA A 653 -11.26 -30.21 31.42
N ALA A 654 -11.20 -30.80 30.21
CA ALA A 654 -11.80 -32.09 29.91
C ALA A 654 -11.23 -33.23 30.79
N ARG A 655 -9.99 -33.10 31.23
CA ARG A 655 -9.34 -34.05 32.17
C ARG A 655 -9.59 -33.69 33.64
N LYS A 656 -10.39 -32.67 33.92
CA LYS A 656 -10.65 -32.12 35.28
C LYS A 656 -9.38 -31.51 35.96
N GLU A 657 -8.40 -31.10 35.20
CA GLU A 657 -7.15 -30.50 35.66
C GLU A 657 -7.30 -28.95 35.64
N LEU A 658 -8.22 -28.42 36.48
CA LEU A 658 -8.64 -26.99 36.45
C LEU A 658 -7.50 -26.01 36.68
N ALA A 659 -6.45 -26.38 37.47
CA ALA A 659 -5.32 -25.48 37.69
C ALA A 659 -4.51 -25.25 36.40
N GLN A 660 -4.23 -26.31 35.65
CA GLN A 660 -3.52 -26.25 34.39
C GLN A 660 -4.39 -25.56 33.31
N ALA A 661 -5.71 -25.81 33.34
CA ALA A 661 -6.66 -25.15 32.44
C ALA A 661 -6.66 -23.62 32.62
N VAL A 662 -6.76 -23.16 33.88
CA VAL A 662 -6.71 -21.73 34.22
C VAL A 662 -5.40 -21.10 33.77
N PHE A 663 -4.25 -21.73 34.04
CA PHE A 663 -2.96 -21.22 33.62
C PHE A 663 -2.83 -21.08 32.10
N ALA A 664 -3.31 -22.08 31.35
CA ALA A 664 -3.27 -22.05 29.89
C ALA A 664 -4.22 -20.94 29.33
N TRP A 665 -5.43 -20.83 29.87
CA TRP A 665 -6.38 -19.80 29.43
C TRP A 665 -6.01 -18.38 29.84
N GLN A 666 -5.29 -18.18 30.97
CA GLN A 666 -4.76 -16.85 31.33
C GLN A 666 -3.78 -16.36 30.26
N ARG A 667 -2.83 -17.21 29.85
CA ARG A 667 -1.93 -16.89 28.75
C ARG A 667 -2.66 -16.68 27.43
N ALA A 668 -3.67 -17.51 27.13
CA ALA A 668 -4.49 -17.35 25.94
C ALA A 668 -5.25 -16.03 25.92
N ALA A 669 -5.80 -15.59 27.07
CA ALA A 669 -6.51 -14.33 27.20
C ALA A 669 -5.62 -13.09 26.97
N GLU A 670 -4.36 -13.17 27.38
CA GLU A 670 -3.36 -12.12 27.09
C GLU A 670 -3.06 -12.01 25.61
N ARG A 671 -3.08 -13.12 24.86
CA ARG A 671 -2.76 -13.18 23.44
C ARG A 671 -3.97 -13.01 22.52
N SER A 672 -5.14 -13.32 23.01
CA SER A 672 -6.39 -13.23 22.25
C SER A 672 -7.45 -12.47 23.06
N PRO A 673 -7.25 -11.16 23.28
CA PRO A 673 -8.17 -10.37 24.13
C PRO A 673 -9.58 -10.22 23.53
N GLY A 674 -9.78 -10.55 22.25
CA GLY A 674 -11.07 -10.58 21.57
C GLY A 674 -11.76 -11.96 21.55
N ASP A 675 -11.16 -13.00 22.14
CA ASP A 675 -11.76 -14.34 22.13
C ASP A 675 -12.75 -14.54 23.28
N PHE A 676 -14.04 -14.52 22.95
CA PHE A 676 -15.13 -14.77 23.89
C PHE A 676 -15.00 -16.10 24.65
N GLU A 677 -14.67 -17.19 23.95
CA GLU A 677 -14.63 -18.51 24.56
C GLU A 677 -13.50 -18.65 25.58
N VAL A 678 -12.36 -18.04 25.31
CA VAL A 678 -11.22 -18.02 26.24
C VAL A 678 -11.60 -17.29 27.53
N HIS A 679 -12.16 -16.09 27.42
CA HIS A 679 -12.55 -15.29 28.59
C HIS A 679 -13.70 -15.95 29.37
N TYR A 680 -14.69 -16.48 28.68
CA TYR A 680 -15.80 -17.21 29.30
C TYR A 680 -15.33 -18.47 30.05
N ASN A 681 -14.54 -19.31 29.39
CA ASN A 681 -14.05 -20.56 29.99
C ASN A 681 -13.11 -20.29 31.17
N LEU A 682 -12.23 -19.27 31.07
CA LEU A 682 -11.35 -18.85 32.16
C LEU A 682 -12.18 -18.37 33.35
N GLY A 683 -13.14 -17.48 33.13
CA GLY A 683 -14.04 -17.00 34.17
C GLY A 683 -14.83 -18.11 34.82
N ALA A 684 -15.38 -19.05 34.03
CA ALA A 684 -16.12 -20.21 34.55
C ALA A 684 -15.22 -21.14 35.38
N ALA A 685 -13.99 -21.43 34.93
CA ALA A 685 -13.05 -22.27 35.66
C ALA A 685 -12.58 -21.61 36.97
N LEU A 686 -12.39 -20.30 36.99
CA LEU A 686 -12.07 -19.55 38.21
C LEU A 686 -13.25 -19.58 39.21
N LEU A 687 -14.50 -19.47 38.73
CA LEU A 687 -15.69 -19.63 39.57
C LEU A 687 -15.78 -21.02 40.20
N GLU A 688 -15.54 -22.09 39.41
CA GLU A 688 -15.55 -23.47 39.89
C GLU A 688 -14.45 -23.70 40.95
N ARG A 689 -13.35 -22.97 40.89
CA ARG A 689 -12.30 -22.97 41.91
C ARG A 689 -12.61 -22.07 43.12
N GLY A 690 -13.74 -21.38 43.17
CA GLY A 690 -14.11 -20.46 44.22
C GLY A 690 -13.39 -19.10 44.19
N GLN A 691 -12.74 -18.77 43.09
CA GLN A 691 -11.96 -17.53 42.88
C GLN A 691 -12.82 -16.46 42.18
N GLY A 692 -13.99 -16.12 42.73
CA GLY A 692 -14.97 -15.23 42.12
C GLY A 692 -14.44 -13.81 41.82
N GLY A 693 -13.61 -13.24 42.69
CA GLY A 693 -13.01 -11.92 42.46
C GLY A 693 -12.10 -11.86 41.23
N GLU A 694 -11.35 -12.95 41.00
CA GLU A 694 -10.47 -13.06 39.82
C GLU A 694 -11.25 -13.41 38.54
N ALA A 695 -12.43 -14.06 38.66
CA ALA A 695 -13.29 -14.42 37.54
C ALA A 695 -13.99 -13.20 36.90
N LEU A 696 -14.33 -12.19 37.70
CA LEU A 696 -15.18 -11.06 37.29
C LEU A 696 -14.63 -10.28 36.09
N PRO A 697 -13.35 -9.87 36.01
CA PRO A 697 -12.83 -9.14 34.85
C PRO A 697 -12.96 -9.92 33.54
N TYR A 698 -12.73 -11.23 33.58
CA TYR A 698 -12.85 -12.10 32.38
C TYR A 698 -14.30 -12.29 31.95
N LEU A 699 -15.21 -12.42 32.90
CA LEU A 699 -16.64 -12.54 32.60
C LEU A 699 -17.24 -11.25 32.05
N LEU A 700 -16.81 -10.08 32.56
CA LEU A 700 -17.18 -8.77 31.99
C LEU A 700 -16.65 -8.61 30.59
N ARG A 701 -15.42 -9.04 30.36
CA ARG A 701 -14.82 -9.02 28.99
C ARG A 701 -15.57 -9.92 28.05
N ALA A 702 -15.91 -11.16 28.47
CA ALA A 702 -16.70 -12.07 27.67
C ALA A 702 -18.09 -11.48 27.34
N TYR A 703 -18.74 -10.83 28.31
CA TYR A 703 -20.02 -10.15 28.10
C TYR A 703 -19.90 -9.03 27.06
N GLY A 704 -18.88 -8.20 27.13
CA GLY A 704 -18.62 -7.13 26.17
C GLY A 704 -18.40 -7.63 24.74
N LEU A 705 -17.77 -8.82 24.60
CA LEU A 705 -17.49 -9.40 23.27
C LEU A 705 -18.72 -9.98 22.59
N ARG A 706 -19.68 -10.58 23.32
CA ARG A 706 -20.90 -11.21 22.76
C ARG A 706 -22.16 -10.95 23.58
N PRO A 707 -22.55 -9.72 23.75
CA PRO A 707 -23.67 -9.40 24.63
C PRO A 707 -25.05 -9.81 24.08
N GLN A 708 -25.22 -9.96 22.75
CA GLN A 708 -26.52 -10.17 22.10
C GLN A 708 -26.92 -11.66 21.88
N ASN A 709 -26.02 -12.61 22.12
CA ASN A 709 -26.35 -14.02 21.95
C ASN A 709 -26.88 -14.65 23.26
N ALA A 710 -27.41 -15.88 23.18
CA ALA A 710 -27.93 -16.59 24.33
C ALA A 710 -26.91 -16.79 25.45
N ALA A 711 -25.62 -16.91 25.11
CA ALA A 711 -24.52 -17.01 26.08
C ALA A 711 -24.27 -15.66 26.76
N GLY A 712 -24.33 -14.55 26.01
CA GLY A 712 -24.25 -13.19 26.57
C GLY A 712 -25.40 -12.89 27.55
N GLU A 713 -26.62 -13.24 27.20
CA GLU A 713 -27.79 -13.09 28.08
C GLU A 713 -27.69 -13.96 29.34
N ALA A 714 -27.18 -15.18 29.25
CA ALA A 714 -26.92 -16.02 30.39
C ALA A 714 -25.84 -15.43 31.32
N LEU A 715 -24.77 -14.91 30.71
CA LEU A 715 -23.69 -14.24 31.43
C LEU A 715 -24.18 -12.97 32.13
N ARG A 716 -24.98 -12.14 31.45
CA ARG A 716 -25.61 -10.95 32.02
C ARG A 716 -26.43 -11.28 33.27
N ARG A 717 -27.25 -12.34 33.21
CA ARG A 717 -28.02 -12.82 34.36
C ARG A 717 -27.12 -13.30 35.49
N ALA A 718 -26.00 -13.95 35.20
CA ALA A 718 -25.02 -14.35 36.21
C ALA A 718 -24.37 -13.12 36.85
N LEU A 719 -23.99 -12.13 36.08
CA LEU A 719 -23.40 -10.88 36.59
C LEU A 719 -24.34 -10.05 37.45
N LEU A 720 -25.66 -10.08 37.15
CA LEU A 720 -26.68 -9.45 38.01
C LEU A 720 -26.68 -9.94 39.46
N ASN A 721 -26.37 -11.22 39.67
CA ASN A 721 -26.38 -11.90 40.97
C ASN A 721 -24.98 -12.05 41.55
N PHE A 722 -23.95 -11.42 40.93
CA PHE A 722 -22.56 -11.55 41.37
C PHE A 722 -22.33 -10.77 42.68
N PRO A 723 -21.70 -11.38 43.70
CA PRO A 723 -21.59 -10.76 45.02
C PRO A 723 -20.57 -9.60 45.12
N ALA A 724 -19.69 -9.44 44.16
CA ALA A 724 -18.70 -8.35 44.16
C ALA A 724 -19.30 -7.10 43.48
N GLN A 725 -19.69 -6.13 44.26
CA GLN A 725 -20.41 -4.94 43.83
C GLN A 725 -19.55 -3.70 44.05
N SER A 726 -18.88 -3.21 42.98
CA SER A 726 -18.31 -1.87 42.98
C SER A 726 -19.07 -0.96 42.01
N ALA A 727 -19.08 0.34 42.24
CA ALA A 727 -19.65 1.30 41.29
C ALA A 727 -19.00 1.15 39.91
N GLN A 728 -17.70 0.89 39.85
CA GLN A 728 -16.95 0.65 38.61
C GLN A 728 -17.53 -0.53 37.79
N THR A 729 -17.86 -1.66 38.43
CA THR A 729 -18.47 -2.83 37.76
C THR A 729 -19.78 -2.46 37.08
N TRP A 730 -20.62 -1.71 37.74
CA TRP A 730 -21.89 -1.24 37.21
C TRP A 730 -21.72 -0.24 36.07
N CYS A 731 -20.71 0.65 36.18
CA CYS A 731 -20.35 1.57 35.09
C CYS A 731 -19.85 0.83 33.83
N GLU A 732 -19.08 -0.24 34.00
CA GLU A 732 -18.61 -1.06 32.87
C GLU A 732 -19.77 -1.76 32.15
N LEU A 733 -20.69 -2.35 32.91
CA LEU A 733 -21.92 -2.95 32.35
C LEU A 733 -22.80 -1.91 31.65
N ALA A 734 -22.98 -0.75 32.28
CA ALA A 734 -23.73 0.36 31.69
C ALA A 734 -23.12 0.84 30.38
N SER A 735 -21.78 0.97 30.31
CA SER A 735 -21.08 1.38 29.10
C SER A 735 -21.26 0.37 27.97
N ILE A 736 -21.22 -0.94 28.28
CA ILE A 736 -21.42 -2.01 27.29
C ILE A 736 -22.85 -1.95 26.74
N ASP A 737 -23.87 -1.84 27.61
CA ASP A 737 -25.28 -1.82 27.19
C ASP A 737 -25.63 -0.51 26.45
N LEU A 738 -25.05 0.61 26.86
CA LEU A 738 -25.23 1.90 26.18
C LEU A 738 -24.64 1.88 24.76
N ALA A 739 -23.43 1.34 24.60
CA ALA A 739 -22.80 1.16 23.28
C ALA A 739 -23.61 0.25 22.32
N ARG A 740 -24.50 -0.58 22.86
CA ARG A 740 -25.44 -1.43 22.12
C ARG A 740 -26.78 -0.75 21.83
N GLY A 741 -27.02 0.42 22.37
CA GLY A 741 -28.32 1.08 22.33
C GLY A 741 -29.37 0.48 23.29
N ASP A 742 -28.98 -0.37 24.26
CA ASP A 742 -29.87 -0.87 25.31
C ASP A 742 -29.91 0.13 26.48
N GLU A 743 -30.49 1.30 26.21
CA GLU A 743 -30.63 2.38 27.21
C GLU A 743 -31.38 1.94 28.50
N PRO A 744 -32.45 1.10 28.44
CA PRO A 744 -33.16 0.65 29.65
C PRO A 744 -32.24 -0.16 30.59
N SER A 745 -31.44 -1.07 30.03
CA SER A 745 -30.50 -1.87 30.83
C SER A 745 -29.36 -1.03 31.38
N ALA A 746 -28.76 -0.16 30.54
CA ALA A 746 -27.73 0.78 30.95
C ALA A 746 -28.21 1.68 32.11
N GLY A 747 -29.47 2.15 32.05
CA GLY A 747 -30.06 2.96 33.11
C GLY A 747 -30.10 2.24 34.47
N GLN A 748 -30.50 0.96 34.50
CA GLN A 748 -30.52 0.14 35.73
C GLN A 748 -29.12 0.01 36.37
N TRP A 749 -28.10 -0.15 35.53
CA TRP A 749 -26.72 -0.25 36.00
C TRP A 749 -26.19 1.08 36.54
N VAL A 750 -26.48 2.20 35.86
CA VAL A 750 -26.13 3.55 36.33
C VAL A 750 -26.80 3.86 37.65
N GLU A 751 -28.09 3.51 37.82
CA GLU A 751 -28.78 3.68 39.11
C GLU A 751 -28.11 2.88 40.22
N LYS A 752 -27.67 1.65 39.96
CA LYS A 752 -26.93 0.84 40.93
C LYS A 752 -25.57 1.42 41.26
N ALA A 753 -24.84 1.95 40.25
CA ALA A 753 -23.56 2.63 40.48
C ALA A 753 -23.72 3.86 41.37
N LEU A 754 -24.68 4.72 41.04
CA LEU A 754 -24.98 5.94 41.82
C LEU A 754 -25.60 5.65 43.22
N ALA A 755 -26.26 4.50 43.39
CA ALA A 755 -26.71 4.08 44.72
C ALA A 755 -25.54 3.67 45.61
N LEU A 756 -24.45 3.18 45.09
CA LEU A 756 -23.21 2.85 45.81
C LEU A 756 -22.34 4.08 46.04
N ASP A 757 -22.18 4.90 45.00
CA ASP A 757 -21.44 6.17 45.09
C ASP A 757 -22.15 7.24 44.25
N PRO A 758 -22.94 8.13 44.93
CA PRO A 758 -23.69 9.21 44.28
C PRO A 758 -22.81 10.26 43.55
N GLU A 759 -21.52 10.26 43.82
CA GLU A 759 -20.54 11.18 43.25
C GLU A 759 -19.51 10.50 42.32
N ASP A 760 -19.75 9.24 41.98
CA ASP A 760 -18.89 8.57 41.00
C ASP A 760 -18.95 9.30 39.66
N GLY A 761 -17.79 9.83 39.23
CA GLY A 761 -17.72 10.69 38.05
C GLY A 761 -18.06 9.97 36.77
N ARG A 762 -17.72 8.68 36.65
CA ARG A 762 -18.04 7.86 35.46
C ARG A 762 -19.54 7.51 35.40
N ALA A 763 -20.12 7.17 36.52
CA ALA A 763 -21.56 6.94 36.59
C ALA A 763 -22.37 8.22 36.29
N LEU A 764 -21.90 9.39 36.74
CA LEU A 764 -22.48 10.68 36.40
C LEU A 764 -22.34 11.03 34.90
N THR A 765 -21.22 10.71 34.25
CA THR A 765 -21.05 10.88 32.78
C THR A 765 -22.06 10.03 32.03
N LEU A 766 -22.17 8.74 32.38
CA LEU A 766 -23.13 7.81 31.78
C LEU A 766 -24.59 8.21 32.04
N ALA A 767 -24.91 8.70 33.24
CA ALA A 767 -26.22 9.25 33.54
C ALA A 767 -26.56 10.45 32.66
N GLY A 768 -25.61 11.35 32.47
CA GLY A 768 -25.75 12.51 31.61
C GLY A 768 -26.02 12.12 30.14
N THR A 769 -25.34 11.12 29.62
CA THR A 769 -25.55 10.58 28.27
C THR A 769 -26.96 9.95 28.14
N LEU A 770 -27.39 9.17 29.13
CA LEU A 770 -28.73 8.58 29.16
C LEU A 770 -29.85 9.62 29.25
N TYR A 771 -29.68 10.66 30.10
CA TYR A 771 -30.65 11.73 30.18
C TYR A 771 -30.73 12.55 28.90
N LEU A 772 -29.61 12.72 28.20
CA LEU A 772 -29.58 13.38 26.90
C LEU A 772 -30.35 12.58 25.85
N ALA A 773 -30.16 11.27 25.80
CA ALA A 773 -30.92 10.37 24.93
C ALA A 773 -32.42 10.41 25.17
N LYS A 774 -32.85 10.55 26.47
CA LYS A 774 -34.26 10.73 26.86
C LYS A 774 -34.82 12.13 26.64
N GLY A 775 -34.01 13.08 26.19
CA GLY A 775 -34.39 14.49 26.03
C GLY A 775 -34.50 15.29 27.33
N GLU A 776 -34.00 14.75 28.45
CA GLU A 776 -34.03 15.39 29.79
C GLU A 776 -32.82 16.31 29.97
N ALA A 777 -32.80 17.41 29.21
CA ALA A 777 -31.65 18.29 29.09
C ALA A 777 -31.13 18.88 30.43
N ARG A 778 -32.02 19.18 31.41
CA ARG A 778 -31.61 19.72 32.73
C ARG A 778 -30.89 18.66 33.55
N SER A 779 -31.44 17.45 33.63
CA SER A 779 -30.84 16.34 34.37
C SER A 779 -29.50 15.92 33.75
N ALA A 780 -29.41 15.94 32.43
CA ALA A 780 -28.18 15.69 31.68
C ALA A 780 -27.09 16.75 32.02
N GLU A 781 -27.44 18.03 31.96
CA GLU A 781 -26.51 19.11 32.29
C GLU A 781 -25.99 19.05 33.74
N ASP A 782 -26.88 18.79 34.73
CA ASP A 782 -26.50 18.67 36.14
C ASP A 782 -25.52 17.51 36.36
N SER A 783 -25.85 16.33 35.79
CA SER A 783 -25.00 15.14 35.90
C SER A 783 -23.62 15.35 35.24
N LEU A 784 -23.58 15.92 34.04
CA LEU A 784 -22.31 16.16 33.32
C LEU A 784 -21.45 17.24 33.97
N ARG A 785 -22.06 18.28 34.57
CA ARG A 785 -21.29 19.28 35.28
C ARG A 785 -20.69 18.73 36.58
N ARG A 786 -21.40 17.87 37.31
CA ARG A 786 -20.88 17.13 38.47
C ARG A 786 -19.78 16.15 38.05
N ALA A 787 -19.99 15.38 36.99
CA ALA A 787 -18.97 14.50 36.44
C ALA A 787 -17.68 15.24 36.08
N ARG A 788 -17.78 16.39 35.40
CA ARG A 788 -16.61 17.25 35.03
C ARG A 788 -15.81 17.69 36.26
N GLN A 789 -16.48 17.95 37.40
CA GLN A 789 -15.79 18.32 38.65
C GLN A 789 -15.03 17.14 39.26
N ARG A 790 -15.56 15.91 39.14
CA ARG A 790 -14.96 14.67 39.66
C ARG A 790 -13.86 14.08 38.76
N LEU A 791 -14.02 14.24 37.46
CA LEU A 791 -13.10 13.72 36.46
C LEU A 791 -12.58 14.86 35.55
N PRO A 792 -11.58 15.63 36.02
CA PRO A 792 -11.11 16.83 35.32
C PRO A 792 -10.47 16.53 33.95
N ASP A 793 -10.14 15.29 33.61
CA ASP A 793 -9.53 14.91 32.36
C ASP A 793 -10.44 14.02 31.47
N ASP A 794 -11.69 13.82 31.87
CA ASP A 794 -12.65 13.04 31.09
C ASP A 794 -13.07 13.79 29.81
N LEU A 795 -12.71 13.23 28.66
CA LEU A 795 -12.96 13.81 27.35
C LEU A 795 -14.41 13.59 26.90
N GLU A 796 -14.99 12.41 27.22
CA GLU A 796 -16.35 12.03 26.85
C GLU A 796 -17.37 12.95 27.54
N CYS A 797 -17.20 13.19 28.82
CA CYS A 797 -18.03 14.12 29.59
C CYS A 797 -18.08 15.50 28.92
N ARG A 798 -16.93 16.04 28.49
CA ARG A 798 -16.86 17.37 27.87
C ARG A 798 -17.48 17.41 26.47
N LEU A 799 -17.23 16.40 25.67
CA LEU A 799 -17.81 16.31 24.34
C LEU A 799 -19.35 16.22 24.42
N THR A 800 -19.86 15.41 25.33
CA THR A 800 -21.31 15.26 25.55
C THR A 800 -21.91 16.57 26.08
N LEU A 801 -21.25 17.23 27.02
CA LEU A 801 -21.69 18.52 27.53
C LEU A 801 -21.66 19.60 26.43
N ALA A 802 -20.64 19.61 25.57
CA ALA A 802 -20.57 20.56 24.45
C ALA A 802 -21.75 20.38 23.46
N ARG A 803 -22.08 19.13 23.11
CA ARG A 803 -23.23 18.83 22.24
C ARG A 803 -24.55 19.28 22.87
N LEU A 804 -24.73 19.03 24.18
CA LEU A 804 -25.90 19.46 24.91
C LEU A 804 -26.04 20.99 24.92
N LEU A 805 -24.98 21.73 25.26
CA LEU A 805 -24.98 23.18 25.29
C LEU A 805 -25.23 23.80 23.93
N HIS A 806 -24.68 23.21 22.87
CA HIS A 806 -24.94 23.65 21.50
C HIS A 806 -26.41 23.44 21.11
N ALA A 807 -27.00 22.29 21.44
CA ALA A 807 -28.43 22.01 21.22
C ALA A 807 -29.33 23.00 22.00
N GLN A 808 -28.86 23.53 23.11
CA GLN A 808 -29.54 24.59 23.88
C GLN A 808 -29.27 26.01 23.36
N GLN A 809 -28.61 26.18 22.21
CA GLN A 809 -28.22 27.48 21.62
C GLN A 809 -27.17 28.26 22.45
N ARG A 810 -26.47 27.62 23.36
CA ARG A 810 -25.41 28.20 24.21
C ARG A 810 -24.04 27.98 23.57
N VAL A 811 -23.87 28.57 22.38
CA VAL A 811 -22.73 28.29 21.49
C VAL A 811 -21.38 28.64 22.12
N ASP A 812 -21.29 29.74 22.86
CA ASP A 812 -20.03 30.16 23.48
C ASP A 812 -19.56 29.18 24.57
N GLU A 813 -20.48 28.69 25.39
CA GLU A 813 -20.17 27.68 26.41
C GLU A 813 -19.83 26.34 25.78
N ALA A 814 -20.51 25.96 24.70
CA ALA A 814 -20.21 24.76 23.94
C ALA A 814 -18.80 24.80 23.32
N ARG A 815 -18.43 25.94 22.72
CA ARG A 815 -17.07 26.16 22.20
C ARG A 815 -16.02 26.11 23.29
N ALA A 816 -16.28 26.67 24.47
CA ALA A 816 -15.37 26.59 25.61
C ALA A 816 -15.09 25.13 26.01
N MET A 817 -16.11 24.26 26.04
CA MET A 817 -15.93 22.84 26.31
C MET A 817 -15.04 22.13 25.27
N LEU A 818 -15.22 22.43 23.99
CA LEU A 818 -14.38 21.86 22.93
C LEU A 818 -12.92 22.37 23.03
N GLN A 819 -12.72 23.62 23.41
CA GLN A 819 -11.37 24.16 23.67
C GLN A 819 -10.69 23.47 24.87
N GLU A 820 -11.46 23.13 25.91
CA GLU A 820 -10.95 22.33 27.03
C GLU A 820 -10.53 20.92 26.55
N VAL A 821 -11.32 20.27 25.70
CA VAL A 821 -10.95 18.97 25.10
C VAL A 821 -9.63 19.09 24.34
N LEU A 822 -9.45 20.14 23.51
CA LEU A 822 -8.20 20.38 22.79
C LEU A 822 -7.02 20.62 23.73
N ALA A 823 -7.21 21.36 24.84
CA ALA A 823 -6.18 21.61 25.84
C ALA A 823 -5.79 20.34 26.61
N ILE A 824 -6.77 19.51 26.98
CA ILE A 824 -6.53 18.23 27.67
C ILE A 824 -5.79 17.28 26.75
N THR A 825 -6.23 17.12 25.49
CA THR A 825 -5.59 16.23 24.54
C THR A 825 -4.16 16.67 24.20
N ALA A 826 -3.89 17.99 24.14
CA ALA A 826 -2.54 18.52 23.99
C ALA A 826 -1.63 18.19 25.19
N ARG A 827 -2.18 18.18 26.41
CA ARG A 827 -1.45 17.82 27.62
C ARG A 827 -1.21 16.32 27.78
N LEU A 828 -2.21 15.49 27.43
CA LEU A 828 -2.12 14.04 27.55
C LEU A 828 -1.18 13.43 26.50
N GLY A 829 -0.82 14.21 25.47
CA GLY A 829 0.03 13.77 24.37
C GLY A 829 -0.71 12.95 23.31
N GLU A 830 -0.09 12.84 22.14
CA GLU A 830 -0.70 12.19 20.97
C GLU A 830 -0.67 10.65 21.03
N GLY A 831 -0.18 10.06 22.13
CA GLY A 831 0.01 8.61 22.25
C GLY A 831 -1.23 7.81 22.71
N ARG A 832 -2.40 8.46 22.88
CA ARG A 832 -3.65 7.76 23.25
C ARG A 832 -4.69 7.99 22.17
N LEU A 833 -5.20 6.90 21.61
CA LEU A 833 -6.22 6.92 20.55
C LEU A 833 -7.46 7.73 20.97
N GLU A 834 -7.94 7.53 22.20
CA GLU A 834 -9.05 8.29 22.78
C GLU A 834 -8.82 9.80 22.73
N SER A 835 -7.60 10.26 23.08
CA SER A 835 -7.21 11.66 22.98
C SER A 835 -7.24 12.17 21.54
N MET A 836 -6.77 11.37 20.60
CA MET A 836 -6.72 11.74 19.19
C MET A 836 -8.11 11.84 18.57
N LEU A 837 -8.97 10.86 18.81
CA LEU A 837 -10.36 10.85 18.35
C LEU A 837 -11.14 12.02 18.96
N ALA A 838 -11.01 12.24 20.27
CA ALA A 838 -11.66 13.36 20.95
C ALA A 838 -11.18 14.72 20.40
N ARG A 839 -9.88 14.87 20.13
CA ARG A 839 -9.31 16.07 19.51
C ARG A 839 -9.90 16.33 18.13
N ARG A 840 -9.95 15.29 17.28
CA ARG A 840 -10.55 15.39 15.95
C ARG A 840 -12.02 15.75 16.01
N THR A 841 -12.80 15.06 16.84
CA THR A 841 -14.23 15.36 17.03
C THR A 841 -14.42 16.81 17.50
N ALA A 842 -13.60 17.30 18.42
CA ALA A 842 -13.68 18.68 18.87
C ALA A 842 -13.35 19.69 17.78
N GLN A 843 -12.36 19.39 16.91
CA GLN A 843 -12.01 20.25 15.76
C GLN A 843 -13.13 20.28 14.72
N GLU A 844 -13.67 19.12 14.35
CA GLU A 844 -14.78 19.01 13.40
C GLU A 844 -16.03 19.77 13.89
N LEU A 845 -16.40 19.61 15.15
CA LEU A 845 -17.52 20.35 15.75
C LEU A 845 -17.28 21.87 15.79
N LEU A 846 -16.05 22.31 16.12
CA LEU A 846 -15.71 23.73 16.09
C LEU A 846 -15.80 24.32 14.67
N GLU A 847 -15.39 23.59 13.66
CA GLU A 847 -15.51 24.01 12.26
C GLU A 847 -16.97 24.04 11.81
N GLU A 848 -17.76 23.01 12.14
CA GLU A 848 -19.19 22.94 11.84
C GLU A 848 -19.96 24.09 12.48
N TRP A 849 -19.72 24.38 13.77
CA TRP A 849 -20.42 25.43 14.52
C TRP A 849 -19.91 26.85 14.22
N SER A 850 -18.85 26.97 13.41
CA SER A 850 -18.35 28.27 12.94
C SER A 850 -18.90 28.67 11.57
N ARG A 851 -19.53 27.74 10.87
CA ARG A 851 -20.28 27.95 9.62
C ARG A 851 -21.71 28.38 9.92
#